data_0998603d12dca0e20c6e4bf608c7baeb
#
_entry.id   0998603d12dca0e20c6e4bf608c7baeb
#
_cell.length_a   1.000
_cell.length_b   1.000
_cell.length_c   1.000
_cell.angle_alpha   90.00
_cell.angle_beta   90.00
_cell.angle_gamma   90.00
#
_symmetry.space_group_name_H-M   'P 1'
#
loop_
_entity.id
_entity.type
_entity.pdbx_description
1 polymer ?
#
loop_
_entity_poly.entity_id
_entity_poly.type
_entity_poly.pdbx_seq_one_letter_code
_entity_poly.pdbx_strand_id
1 'polypeptide(L)'
;MYYSRQKQEKFLDEELSAISQKYINTIKTPAAALLDIGEVFVAQFIKADDNGAVILKMRNARGLPRKGDYLCGVLLTGEMCKFKNWGNISWMNLRKQFQIEFSEVYCVWQSKSDNPEFSLVGFKGMTVEMVKRLEPNCIVVLGPQDPPIAYYQNLISIVRSESQGTEVSKMLDFERTGNCWNPTVLDHVKGSADFLLNQWEFSDEVVIQGPPGTGKTSKMAELVSGLLSKGHSVLVTALTNRALMELATKDALKMFLEKGLVSKSKLTSDESKDAPKLNNISGNTLHCCKGELTLATFYISSTWAKDLETSQPFDYLVMDEASQALFAMICATKKLSKKVIWIGDQSQLPPVINMNSDVITQKDYYSLVAGFNTLCENFKYPSFILSDTFRLNERASKFTGIFYNGNLKSVSVSRNLTRLNYLNENGGPSYIPVKMPGGEKSPAAGIDAIMTVLGDLLRVDSDSMKKIAVLSKFRATIKSLQKEFVERYGNKDNVLIDTVERVQGLTCDICIFFIPNCLCYLSLDRAFFNVATSRAKEHTIIIANDDILESTGCLCSDVNTYLSSLIHDTEITTSENMSTKDTTQEDAPIKDTLNGNGLKVFGKIDLSKFERPKKELSATKTNYYLIDTNVFVTCPDIISKIDKKYSVILPAKVADELDKMKIKLDEQGKRLTQKGWSLFYIWCRRV
;
A
#
# COMPACT_ATOMS: atom_id res chain seq x y z
N MET A 1 7.51 -7.13 -26.28
CA MET A 1 7.55 -8.42 -25.55
C MET A 1 6.13 -8.95 -25.42
N TYR A 2 5.91 -10.22 -25.75
CA TYR A 2 4.58 -10.83 -25.72
C TYR A 2 4.33 -11.56 -24.39
N TYR A 3 3.17 -11.30 -23.80
CA TYR A 3 2.65 -11.98 -22.62
C TYR A 3 1.56 -12.94 -23.07
N SER A 4 1.82 -14.24 -22.91
CA SER A 4 0.84 -15.29 -23.23
C SER A 4 0.08 -15.72 -21.98
N ARG A 5 -1.09 -16.32 -22.18
CA ARG A 5 -1.85 -16.98 -21.10
C ARG A 5 -1.01 -18.02 -20.36
N GLN A 6 -0.17 -18.77 -21.05
CA GLN A 6 0.74 -19.72 -20.42
C GLN A 6 1.74 -19.06 -19.46
N LYS A 7 2.26 -17.88 -19.82
CA LYS A 7 3.12 -17.10 -18.91
C LYS A 7 2.35 -16.61 -17.68
N GLN A 8 1.10 -16.19 -17.86
CA GLN A 8 0.24 -15.79 -16.75
C GLN A 8 -0.11 -16.96 -15.83
N GLU A 9 -0.50 -18.11 -16.40
CA GLU A 9 -0.76 -19.33 -15.65
C GLU A 9 0.47 -19.73 -14.82
N LYS A 10 1.65 -19.77 -15.45
CA LYS A 10 2.91 -20.08 -14.77
C LYS A 10 3.22 -19.12 -13.62
N PHE A 11 3.01 -17.84 -13.81
CA PHE A 11 3.17 -16.82 -12.76
C PHE A 11 2.25 -17.11 -11.57
N LEU A 12 0.96 -17.36 -11.83
CA LEU A 12 -0.03 -17.64 -10.79
C LEU A 12 0.27 -18.96 -10.04
N ASP A 13 0.70 -20.02 -10.75
CA ASP A 13 1.09 -21.29 -10.15
C ASP A 13 2.34 -21.14 -9.26
N GLU A 14 3.32 -20.36 -9.68
CA GLU A 14 4.54 -20.09 -8.90
C GLU A 14 4.24 -19.25 -7.65
N GLU A 15 3.38 -18.23 -7.75
CA GLU A 15 2.95 -17.44 -6.61
C GLU A 15 2.13 -18.28 -5.63
N LEU A 16 1.20 -19.10 -6.13
CA LEU A 16 0.43 -20.04 -5.31
C LEU A 16 1.34 -21.01 -4.57
N SER A 17 2.38 -21.51 -5.24
CA SER A 17 3.38 -22.38 -4.63
C SER A 17 4.17 -21.67 -3.53
N ALA A 18 4.59 -20.43 -3.75
CA ALA A 18 5.30 -19.63 -2.76
C ALA A 18 4.44 -19.36 -1.51
N ILE A 19 3.18 -19.01 -1.71
CA ILE A 19 2.18 -18.83 -0.64
C ILE A 19 2.00 -20.14 0.15
N SER A 20 1.80 -21.25 -0.57
CA SER A 20 1.55 -22.55 0.03
C SER A 20 2.74 -23.03 0.86
N GLN A 21 3.97 -22.87 0.36
CA GLN A 21 5.19 -23.24 1.11
C GLN A 21 5.32 -22.44 2.41
N LYS A 22 5.08 -21.13 2.36
CA LYS A 22 5.14 -20.27 3.53
C LYS A 22 4.11 -20.65 4.60
N TYR A 23 2.92 -21.08 4.17
CA TYR A 23 1.81 -21.42 5.05
C TYR A 23 1.88 -22.87 5.56
N ILE A 24 2.41 -23.80 4.79
CA ILE A 24 2.48 -25.25 5.13
C ILE A 24 3.16 -25.47 6.49
N ASN A 25 4.26 -24.78 6.77
CA ASN A 25 4.96 -24.93 8.03
C ASN A 25 4.07 -24.51 9.21
N THR A 26 3.34 -23.39 9.09
CA THR A 26 2.43 -22.89 10.12
C THR A 26 1.29 -23.87 10.38
N ILE A 27 0.61 -24.36 9.34
CA ILE A 27 -0.55 -25.24 9.50
C ILE A 27 -0.19 -26.63 10.01
N LYS A 28 1.04 -27.11 9.78
CA LYS A 28 1.56 -28.39 10.28
C LYS A 28 2.09 -28.32 11.70
N THR A 29 2.35 -27.12 12.22
CA THR A 29 2.84 -26.91 13.59
C THR A 29 1.76 -27.29 14.62
N PRO A 30 2.10 -27.96 15.72
CA PRO A 30 1.18 -28.24 16.80
C PRO A 30 0.54 -26.98 17.37
N ALA A 31 -0.76 -27.02 17.66
CA ALA A 31 -1.50 -25.85 18.14
C ALA A 31 -0.93 -25.28 19.46
N ALA A 32 -0.39 -26.12 20.35
CA ALA A 32 0.29 -25.68 21.57
C ALA A 32 1.56 -24.89 21.25
N ALA A 33 2.37 -25.31 20.29
CA ALA A 33 3.57 -24.58 19.92
C ALA A 33 3.25 -23.20 19.31
N LEU A 34 2.19 -23.10 18.50
CA LEU A 34 1.68 -21.83 17.98
C LEU A 34 1.14 -20.92 19.09
N LEU A 35 0.51 -21.50 20.11
CA LEU A 35 0.03 -20.77 21.30
C LEU A 35 1.20 -20.20 22.10
N ASP A 36 2.28 -20.98 22.29
CA ASP A 36 3.45 -20.56 23.07
C ASP A 36 4.24 -19.41 22.40
N ILE A 37 4.23 -19.34 21.06
CA ILE A 37 4.86 -18.24 20.32
C ILE A 37 3.90 -17.08 20.02
N GLY A 38 2.63 -17.14 20.48
CA GLY A 38 1.65 -16.06 20.29
C GLY A 38 1.09 -15.94 18.87
N GLU A 39 1.09 -17.02 18.10
CA GLU A 39 0.45 -17.10 16.78
C GLU A 39 -0.98 -17.69 16.84
N VAL A 40 -1.31 -18.37 17.93
CA VAL A 40 -2.66 -18.88 18.23
C VAL A 40 -3.07 -18.40 19.63
N PHE A 41 -4.33 -18.06 19.78
CA PHE A 41 -4.92 -17.65 21.05
C PHE A 41 -6.21 -18.41 21.30
N VAL A 42 -6.44 -18.81 22.54
CA VAL A 42 -7.68 -19.44 22.97
C VAL A 42 -8.51 -18.43 23.74
N ALA A 43 -9.75 -18.27 23.33
CA ALA A 43 -10.65 -17.29 23.88
C ALA A 43 -12.03 -17.89 24.18
N GLN A 44 -12.74 -17.27 25.10
CA GLN A 44 -14.10 -17.59 25.46
C GLN A 44 -15.04 -16.46 25.02
N PHE A 45 -16.09 -16.77 24.30
CA PHE A 45 -17.08 -15.78 23.88
C PHE A 45 -17.88 -15.28 25.09
N ILE A 46 -18.02 -13.97 25.19
CA ILE A 46 -18.83 -13.32 26.26
C ILE A 46 -20.12 -12.76 25.67
N LYS A 47 -20.01 -11.83 24.71
CA LYS A 47 -21.15 -11.19 24.03
C LYS A 47 -20.71 -10.48 22.78
N ALA A 48 -21.65 -10.10 21.94
CA ALA A 48 -21.44 -9.03 20.96
C ALA A 48 -21.91 -7.69 21.56
N ASP A 49 -21.19 -6.61 21.28
CA ASP A 49 -21.57 -5.26 21.71
C ASP A 49 -22.56 -4.61 20.73
N ASP A 50 -23.03 -3.41 21.09
CA ASP A 50 -24.00 -2.66 20.28
C ASP A 50 -23.42 -2.21 18.93
N ASN A 51 -22.09 -2.15 18.80
CA ASN A 51 -21.38 -1.80 17.58
C ASN A 51 -20.99 -3.04 16.73
N GLY A 52 -21.50 -4.22 17.10
CA GLY A 52 -21.24 -5.48 16.40
C GLY A 52 -19.85 -6.07 16.64
N ALA A 53 -19.06 -5.51 17.54
CA ALA A 53 -17.81 -6.14 17.94
C ALA A 53 -18.07 -7.31 18.88
N VAL A 54 -17.34 -8.41 18.66
CA VAL A 54 -17.42 -9.61 19.48
C VAL A 54 -16.40 -9.52 20.61
N ILE A 55 -16.88 -9.64 21.85
CA ILE A 55 -16.07 -9.55 23.06
C ILE A 55 -15.66 -10.95 23.48
N LEU A 56 -14.36 -11.19 23.50
CA LEU A 56 -13.74 -12.44 23.89
C LEU A 56 -12.93 -12.26 25.18
N LYS A 57 -13.04 -13.23 26.10
CA LYS A 57 -12.25 -13.31 27.33
C LYS A 57 -11.01 -14.17 27.09
N MET A 58 -9.83 -13.67 27.41
CA MET A 58 -8.54 -14.32 27.11
C MET A 58 -7.63 -14.28 28.34
N ARG A 59 -6.78 -15.32 28.50
CA ARG A 59 -5.78 -15.36 29.57
C ARG A 59 -4.57 -14.49 29.27
N ASN A 60 -4.15 -13.66 30.24
CA ASN A 60 -3.01 -12.75 30.10
C ASN A 60 -1.66 -13.49 30.01
N ALA A 61 -1.53 -14.61 30.73
CA ALA A 61 -0.25 -15.34 30.87
C ALA A 61 0.36 -15.84 29.55
N ARG A 62 -0.43 -15.91 28.47
CA ARG A 62 0.02 -16.37 27.14
C ARG A 62 0.07 -15.28 26.07
N GLY A 63 0.01 -14.03 26.51
CA GLY A 63 -0.05 -12.88 25.61
C GLY A 63 -1.45 -12.66 25.03
N LEU A 64 -1.65 -11.50 24.43
CA LEU A 64 -2.90 -11.08 23.80
C LEU A 64 -2.62 -10.64 22.36
N PRO A 65 -3.59 -10.81 21.43
CA PRO A 65 -3.48 -10.21 20.09
C PRO A 65 -3.39 -8.70 20.22
N ARG A 66 -2.62 -8.06 19.38
CA ARG A 66 -2.45 -6.60 19.40
C ARG A 66 -3.63 -5.91 18.71
N LYS A 67 -3.92 -4.67 19.09
CA LYS A 67 -4.85 -3.82 18.34
C LYS A 67 -4.37 -3.72 16.88
N GLY A 68 -5.27 -4.02 15.94
CA GLY A 68 -4.99 -4.08 14.51
C GLY A 68 -4.48 -5.42 13.99
N ASP A 69 -4.23 -6.43 14.83
CA ASP A 69 -3.87 -7.77 14.36
C ASP A 69 -5.07 -8.44 13.67
N TYR A 70 -4.82 -8.95 12.47
CA TYR A 70 -5.76 -9.74 11.69
C TYR A 70 -5.51 -11.23 11.94
N LEU A 71 -6.57 -11.95 12.27
CA LEU A 71 -6.53 -13.35 12.66
C LEU A 71 -7.67 -14.12 11.99
N CYS A 72 -7.54 -15.44 11.92
CA CYS A 72 -8.64 -16.35 11.63
C CYS A 72 -9.33 -16.75 12.93
N GLY A 73 -10.54 -16.26 13.18
CA GLY A 73 -11.37 -16.67 14.29
C GLY A 73 -12.13 -17.96 13.96
N VAL A 74 -11.90 -19.02 14.72
CA VAL A 74 -12.49 -20.35 14.49
C VAL A 74 -13.38 -20.73 15.66
N LEU A 75 -14.65 -20.98 15.40
CA LEU A 75 -15.58 -21.55 16.36
C LEU A 75 -15.42 -23.07 16.37
N LEU A 76 -15.11 -23.63 17.53
CA LEU A 76 -14.87 -25.06 17.70
C LEU A 76 -16.06 -25.75 18.40
N THR A 77 -16.26 -27.04 18.11
CA THR A 77 -17.24 -27.87 18.80
C THR A 77 -16.88 -28.04 20.28
N GLY A 78 -17.87 -28.18 21.16
CA GLY A 78 -17.67 -28.45 22.59
C GLY A 78 -16.90 -29.77 22.86
N GLU A 79 -16.80 -30.67 21.88
CA GLU A 79 -16.05 -31.92 22.01
C GLU A 79 -14.54 -31.67 22.10
N MET A 80 -14.04 -30.57 21.54
CA MET A 80 -12.63 -30.19 21.63
C MET A 80 -12.19 -30.04 23.10
N CYS A 81 -13.07 -29.55 23.99
CA CYS A 81 -12.78 -29.42 25.42
C CYS A 81 -12.56 -30.77 26.12
N LYS A 82 -13.11 -31.86 25.57
CA LYS A 82 -12.97 -33.23 26.07
C LYS A 82 -11.68 -33.90 25.55
N PHE A 83 -11.07 -33.36 24.50
CA PHE A 83 -9.88 -33.91 23.87
C PHE A 83 -8.62 -33.47 24.61
N LYS A 84 -8.10 -34.29 25.52
CA LYS A 84 -6.96 -33.95 26.41
C LYS A 84 -5.70 -33.52 25.70
N ASN A 85 -5.48 -33.99 24.48
CA ASN A 85 -4.24 -33.75 23.70
C ASN A 85 -4.43 -32.79 22.50
N TRP A 86 -5.42 -31.92 22.55
CA TRP A 86 -5.71 -30.98 21.47
C TRP A 86 -4.50 -30.11 21.05
N GLY A 87 -3.63 -29.75 22.01
CA GLY A 87 -2.43 -28.96 21.74
C GLY A 87 -1.38 -29.70 20.91
N ASN A 88 -1.40 -31.04 20.86
CA ASN A 88 -0.44 -31.84 20.10
C ASN A 88 -0.83 -32.03 18.64
N ILE A 89 -2.09 -31.76 18.28
CA ILE A 89 -2.52 -31.80 16.88
C ILE A 89 -2.14 -30.50 16.16
N SER A 90 -1.86 -30.61 14.87
CA SER A 90 -1.52 -29.43 14.07
C SER A 90 -2.73 -28.50 13.93
N TRP A 91 -2.47 -27.23 13.66
CA TRP A 91 -3.50 -26.21 13.41
C TRP A 91 -4.51 -26.66 12.35
N MET A 92 -4.01 -27.25 11.26
CA MET A 92 -4.86 -27.79 10.20
C MET A 92 -5.78 -28.91 10.70
N ASN A 93 -5.24 -29.86 11.45
CA ASN A 93 -6.02 -31.00 11.95
C ASN A 93 -7.02 -30.59 13.03
N LEU A 94 -6.66 -29.61 13.88
CA LEU A 94 -7.57 -29.01 14.84
C LEU A 94 -8.82 -28.45 14.15
N ARG A 95 -8.62 -27.66 13.11
CA ARG A 95 -9.71 -27.10 12.32
C ARG A 95 -10.52 -28.20 11.61
N LYS A 96 -9.85 -29.12 10.94
CA LYS A 96 -10.51 -30.22 10.22
C LYS A 96 -11.42 -31.07 11.12
N GLN A 97 -11.02 -31.29 12.38
CA GLN A 97 -11.78 -32.16 13.30
C GLN A 97 -12.88 -31.41 14.06
N PHE A 98 -12.65 -30.15 14.44
CA PHE A 98 -13.49 -29.47 15.42
C PHE A 98 -14.10 -28.15 14.94
N GLN A 99 -13.74 -27.64 13.76
CA GLN A 99 -14.25 -26.36 13.25
C GLN A 99 -15.73 -26.49 12.86
N ILE A 100 -16.56 -25.61 13.42
CA ILE A 100 -17.96 -25.41 13.02
C ILE A 100 -18.05 -24.29 11.99
N GLU A 101 -17.39 -23.16 12.28
CA GLU A 101 -17.44 -21.94 11.49
C GLU A 101 -16.14 -21.15 11.66
N PHE A 102 -15.83 -20.26 10.72
CA PHE A 102 -14.70 -19.36 10.86
C PHE A 102 -14.96 -17.99 10.20
N SER A 103 -14.25 -17.00 10.66
CA SER A 103 -14.27 -15.65 10.10
C SER A 103 -12.89 -15.02 10.16
N GLU A 104 -12.59 -14.14 9.23
CA GLU A 104 -11.46 -13.23 9.36
C GLU A 104 -11.82 -12.12 10.33
N VAL A 105 -11.02 -11.97 11.38
CA VAL A 105 -11.29 -11.02 12.45
C VAL A 105 -10.08 -10.11 12.68
N TYR A 106 -10.32 -8.92 13.21
CA TYR A 106 -9.23 -8.03 13.62
C TYR A 106 -9.51 -7.45 15.01
N CYS A 107 -8.44 -7.34 15.80
CA CYS A 107 -8.48 -6.84 17.16
C CYS A 107 -8.67 -5.32 17.16
N VAL A 108 -9.72 -4.82 17.81
CA VAL A 108 -10.04 -3.38 17.86
C VAL A 108 -9.67 -2.73 19.18
N TRP A 109 -9.84 -3.43 20.31
CA TRP A 109 -9.50 -2.92 21.63
C TRP A 109 -9.21 -4.04 22.62
N GLN A 110 -8.57 -3.68 23.73
CA GLN A 110 -8.31 -4.53 24.88
C GLN A 110 -8.66 -3.78 26.16
N SER A 111 -9.20 -4.48 27.13
CA SER A 111 -9.55 -3.96 28.44
C SER A 111 -9.19 -4.96 29.53
N LYS A 112 -8.81 -4.47 30.71
CA LYS A 112 -8.63 -5.33 31.90
C LYS A 112 -9.97 -5.91 32.30
N SER A 113 -9.98 -7.19 32.70
CA SER A 113 -11.12 -7.83 33.33
C SER A 113 -11.07 -7.63 34.85
N ASP A 114 -12.19 -7.83 35.55
CA ASP A 114 -12.24 -7.84 37.02
C ASP A 114 -11.31 -8.90 37.62
N ASN A 115 -11.08 -10.00 36.92
CA ASN A 115 -10.07 -10.98 37.26
C ASN A 115 -8.74 -10.64 36.54
N PRO A 116 -7.65 -10.33 37.29
CA PRO A 116 -6.38 -9.91 36.72
C PRO A 116 -5.67 -10.98 35.86
N GLU A 117 -6.09 -12.24 35.93
CA GLU A 117 -5.57 -13.30 35.05
C GLU A 117 -6.10 -13.21 33.61
N PHE A 118 -7.16 -12.44 33.39
CA PHE A 118 -7.86 -12.35 32.12
C PHE A 118 -7.96 -10.92 31.62
N SER A 119 -8.12 -10.77 30.32
CA SER A 119 -8.50 -9.53 29.65
C SER A 119 -9.72 -9.77 28.77
N LEU A 120 -10.47 -8.70 28.53
CA LEU A 120 -11.52 -8.64 27.52
C LEU A 120 -10.92 -8.02 26.25
N VAL A 121 -11.15 -8.67 25.12
CA VAL A 121 -10.61 -8.23 23.84
C VAL A 121 -11.76 -8.17 22.83
N GLY A 122 -11.90 -7.03 22.18
CA GLY A 122 -12.93 -6.78 21.16
C GLY A 122 -12.41 -7.08 19.76
N PHE A 123 -13.19 -7.81 18.98
CA PHE A 123 -12.91 -8.17 17.60
C PHE A 123 -14.05 -7.75 16.68
N LYS A 124 -13.72 -7.22 15.51
CA LYS A 124 -14.63 -7.00 14.39
C LYS A 124 -14.27 -7.95 13.24
N GLY A 125 -15.16 -8.06 12.24
CA GLY A 125 -14.96 -8.91 11.08
C GLY A 125 -15.62 -10.29 11.18
N MET A 126 -16.25 -10.66 12.31
CA MET A 126 -17.03 -11.90 12.39
C MET A 126 -18.25 -11.85 11.49
N THR A 127 -18.46 -12.89 10.68
CA THR A 127 -19.65 -13.00 9.84
C THR A 127 -20.92 -13.11 10.69
N VAL A 128 -22.03 -12.60 10.16
CA VAL A 128 -23.35 -12.69 10.82
C VAL A 128 -23.72 -14.15 11.11
N GLU A 129 -23.37 -15.07 10.20
CA GLU A 129 -23.59 -16.50 10.34
C GLU A 129 -22.83 -17.07 11.54
N MET A 130 -21.56 -16.71 11.70
CA MET A 130 -20.75 -17.15 12.83
C MET A 130 -21.29 -16.61 14.15
N VAL A 131 -21.63 -15.32 14.21
CA VAL A 131 -22.14 -14.68 15.43
C VAL A 131 -23.46 -15.33 15.89
N LYS A 132 -24.35 -15.71 14.97
CA LYS A 132 -25.59 -16.44 15.30
C LYS A 132 -25.36 -17.82 15.94
N ARG A 133 -24.19 -18.42 15.72
CA ARG A 133 -23.81 -19.72 16.31
C ARG A 133 -23.03 -19.60 17.61
N LEU A 134 -22.64 -18.37 18.01
CA LEU A 134 -21.93 -18.14 19.26
C LEU A 134 -22.89 -18.20 20.45
N GLU A 135 -22.65 -19.16 21.33
CA GLU A 135 -23.34 -19.26 22.64
C GLU A 135 -22.41 -18.75 23.75
N PRO A 136 -22.94 -18.18 24.84
CA PRO A 136 -22.12 -17.76 25.97
C PRO A 136 -21.19 -18.89 26.45
N ASN A 137 -19.93 -18.55 26.67
CA ASN A 137 -18.86 -19.44 27.07
C ASN A 137 -18.37 -20.46 26.03
N CYS A 138 -18.82 -20.41 24.76
CA CYS A 138 -18.23 -21.24 23.74
C CYS A 138 -16.77 -20.84 23.48
N ILE A 139 -15.96 -21.79 22.98
CA ILE A 139 -14.55 -21.57 22.70
C ILE A 139 -14.37 -21.09 21.27
N VAL A 140 -13.70 -19.95 21.15
CA VAL A 140 -13.19 -19.40 19.88
C VAL A 140 -11.67 -19.45 19.92
N VAL A 141 -11.06 -20.05 18.91
CA VAL A 141 -9.61 -20.04 18.77
C VAL A 141 -9.26 -19.08 17.65
N LEU A 142 -8.35 -18.16 17.94
CA LEU A 142 -7.83 -17.19 17.00
C LEU A 142 -6.47 -17.68 16.54
N GLY A 143 -6.24 -17.74 15.24
CA GLY A 143 -4.99 -18.24 14.68
C GLY A 143 -4.57 -17.51 13.41
N PRO A 144 -3.54 -18.01 12.73
CA PRO A 144 -3.04 -17.40 11.51
C PRO A 144 -4.13 -17.29 10.45
N GLN A 145 -4.13 -16.16 9.72
CA GLN A 145 -5.02 -15.99 8.57
C GLN A 145 -4.75 -17.05 7.49
N ASP A 146 -5.81 -17.51 6.88
CA ASP A 146 -5.70 -18.37 5.71
C ASP A 146 -5.22 -17.54 4.51
N PRO A 147 -4.21 -18.01 3.79
CA PRO A 147 -3.81 -17.35 2.55
C PRO A 147 -4.92 -17.51 1.49
N PRO A 148 -5.00 -16.61 0.51
CA PRO A 148 -6.06 -16.60 -0.48
C PRO A 148 -5.86 -17.66 -1.58
N ILE A 149 -5.67 -18.93 -1.20
CA ILE A 149 -5.42 -20.06 -2.13
C ILE A 149 -6.52 -20.17 -3.19
N ALA A 150 -7.78 -20.11 -2.76
CA ALA A 150 -8.93 -20.23 -3.67
C ALA A 150 -8.96 -19.11 -4.71
N TYR A 151 -8.53 -17.90 -4.35
CA TYR A 151 -8.43 -16.77 -5.29
C TYR A 151 -7.44 -17.09 -6.43
N TYR A 152 -6.23 -17.53 -6.11
CA TYR A 152 -5.25 -17.91 -7.12
C TYR A 152 -5.72 -19.09 -7.98
N GLN A 153 -6.33 -20.10 -7.37
CA GLN A 153 -6.93 -21.23 -8.09
C GLN A 153 -8.03 -20.79 -9.06
N ASN A 154 -8.87 -19.83 -8.65
CA ASN A 154 -9.90 -19.25 -9.52
C ASN A 154 -9.27 -18.52 -10.72
N LEU A 155 -8.25 -17.69 -10.47
CA LEU A 155 -7.56 -16.96 -11.55
C LEU A 155 -6.84 -17.92 -12.51
N ILE A 156 -6.17 -18.97 -12.00
CA ILE A 156 -5.55 -20.03 -12.83
C ILE A 156 -6.62 -20.70 -13.69
N SER A 157 -7.77 -21.04 -13.09
CA SER A 157 -8.87 -21.66 -13.83
C SER A 157 -9.40 -20.73 -14.94
N ILE A 158 -9.59 -19.44 -14.66
CA ILE A 158 -10.03 -18.44 -15.65
C ILE A 158 -9.02 -18.33 -16.80
N VAL A 159 -7.74 -18.17 -16.49
CA VAL A 159 -6.66 -18.04 -17.49
C VAL A 159 -6.58 -19.28 -18.37
N ARG A 160 -6.71 -20.48 -17.78
CA ARG A 160 -6.61 -21.77 -18.47
C ARG A 160 -7.82 -22.09 -19.34
N SER A 161 -9.04 -21.85 -18.83
CA SER A 161 -10.28 -22.26 -19.48
C SER A 161 -10.85 -21.25 -20.48
N GLU A 162 -10.30 -20.03 -20.54
CA GLU A 162 -10.85 -18.98 -21.40
C GLU A 162 -10.75 -19.34 -22.90
N SER A 163 -11.85 -19.22 -23.62
CA SER A 163 -11.90 -19.49 -25.06
C SER A 163 -11.09 -18.47 -25.85
N GLN A 164 -10.54 -18.89 -26.99
CA GLN A 164 -9.83 -17.95 -27.88
C GLN A 164 -10.83 -17.01 -28.57
N GLY A 165 -10.38 -15.77 -28.83
CA GLY A 165 -11.15 -14.78 -29.58
C GLY A 165 -12.11 -13.93 -28.72
N THR A 166 -12.28 -14.23 -27.44
CA THR A 166 -13.03 -13.39 -26.50
C THR A 166 -12.26 -12.13 -26.14
N GLU A 167 -12.92 -11.11 -25.61
CA GLU A 167 -12.26 -9.89 -25.12
C GLU A 167 -11.31 -10.22 -23.96
N VAL A 168 -11.70 -11.14 -23.09
CA VAL A 168 -10.84 -11.64 -21.99
C VAL A 168 -9.59 -12.29 -22.55
N SER A 169 -9.71 -13.13 -23.58
CA SER A 169 -8.54 -13.78 -24.19
C SER A 169 -7.60 -12.78 -24.85
N LYS A 170 -8.11 -11.72 -25.48
CA LYS A 170 -7.30 -10.65 -26.06
C LYS A 170 -6.55 -9.85 -25.00
N MET A 171 -7.15 -9.68 -23.82
CA MET A 171 -6.45 -9.06 -22.68
C MET A 171 -5.40 -9.97 -22.10
N LEU A 172 -5.68 -11.28 -21.93
CA LEU A 172 -4.74 -12.25 -21.37
C LEU A 172 -3.52 -12.47 -22.27
N ASP A 173 -3.71 -12.44 -23.60
CA ASP A 173 -2.67 -12.61 -24.60
C ASP A 173 -2.36 -11.22 -25.21
N PHE A 174 -1.40 -10.49 -24.67
CA PHE A 174 -1.10 -9.12 -25.10
C PHE A 174 0.38 -8.88 -25.42
N GLU A 175 0.65 -7.94 -26.30
CA GLU A 175 1.99 -7.45 -26.53
C GLU A 175 2.24 -6.17 -25.72
N ARG A 176 3.38 -6.13 -25.02
CA ARG A 176 3.81 -4.93 -24.32
C ARG A 176 4.21 -3.87 -25.33
N THR A 177 3.40 -2.83 -25.43
CA THR A 177 3.58 -1.76 -26.42
C THR A 177 4.45 -0.62 -25.89
N GLY A 178 4.55 -0.46 -24.57
CA GLY A 178 5.28 0.64 -23.94
C GLY A 178 4.71 2.02 -24.29
N ASN A 179 3.41 2.09 -24.56
CA ASN A 179 2.74 3.35 -24.88
C ASN A 179 2.82 4.30 -23.68
N CYS A 180 3.13 5.58 -23.95
CA CYS A 180 2.94 6.61 -22.93
C CYS A 180 1.45 6.74 -22.63
N TRP A 181 1.05 6.38 -21.44
CA TRP A 181 -0.29 6.62 -20.96
C TRP A 181 -0.51 8.12 -20.71
N ASN A 182 -1.50 8.70 -21.38
CA ASN A 182 -1.79 10.12 -21.31
C ASN A 182 -3.29 10.33 -21.06
N PRO A 183 -3.74 10.24 -19.79
CA PRO A 183 -5.13 10.38 -19.44
C PRO A 183 -5.62 11.83 -19.57
N THR A 184 -6.89 12.01 -19.92
CA THR A 184 -7.54 13.31 -19.87
C THR A 184 -7.68 13.77 -18.43
N VAL A 185 -7.20 14.97 -18.12
CA VAL A 185 -7.30 15.57 -16.78
C VAL A 185 -8.76 16.01 -16.54
N LEU A 186 -9.34 15.54 -15.45
CA LEU A 186 -10.67 15.92 -14.97
C LEU A 186 -10.53 16.78 -13.73
N ASP A 187 -10.88 18.04 -13.84
CA ASP A 187 -11.09 18.97 -12.73
C ASP A 187 -12.47 18.74 -12.07
N HIS A 188 -12.76 19.48 -11.02
CA HIS A 188 -14.00 19.36 -10.26
C HIS A 188 -15.27 19.42 -11.12
N VAL A 189 -15.31 20.25 -12.14
CA VAL A 189 -16.46 20.42 -13.05
C VAL A 189 -16.55 19.25 -14.02
N LYS A 190 -15.44 18.90 -14.68
CA LYS A 190 -15.38 17.81 -15.66
C LYS A 190 -15.38 16.42 -15.03
N GLY A 191 -15.01 16.30 -13.77
CA GLY A 191 -15.05 15.06 -13.01
C GLY A 191 -16.43 14.70 -12.49
N SER A 192 -17.50 15.33 -13.00
CA SER A 192 -18.86 15.01 -12.61
C SER A 192 -19.25 13.55 -13.00
N ALA A 193 -20.10 12.94 -12.20
CA ALA A 193 -20.59 11.59 -12.47
C ALA A 193 -21.31 11.53 -13.82
N ASP A 194 -22.09 12.56 -14.16
CA ASP A 194 -22.81 12.62 -15.44
C ASP A 194 -21.87 12.62 -16.65
N PHE A 195 -20.75 13.35 -16.58
CA PHE A 195 -19.75 13.33 -17.64
C PHE A 195 -19.17 11.92 -17.82
N LEU A 196 -18.81 11.25 -16.73
CA LEU A 196 -18.26 9.90 -16.77
C LEU A 196 -19.30 8.87 -17.24
N LEU A 197 -20.56 9.01 -16.84
CA LEU A 197 -21.66 8.17 -17.34
C LEU A 197 -21.84 8.32 -18.84
N ASN A 198 -21.82 9.55 -19.36
CA ASN A 198 -21.92 9.80 -20.81
C ASN A 198 -20.73 9.20 -21.57
N GLN A 199 -19.50 9.33 -21.05
CA GLN A 199 -18.32 8.68 -21.66
C GLN A 199 -18.47 7.16 -21.67
N TRP A 200 -19.04 6.56 -20.63
CA TRP A 200 -19.24 5.11 -20.53
C TRP A 200 -20.37 4.58 -21.45
N GLU A 201 -21.27 5.43 -21.88
CA GLU A 201 -22.25 5.07 -22.91
C GLU A 201 -21.59 4.77 -24.27
N PHE A 202 -20.51 5.48 -24.60
CA PHE A 202 -19.78 5.36 -25.87
C PHE A 202 -18.64 4.32 -25.86
N SER A 203 -18.23 3.83 -24.68
CA SER A 203 -17.17 2.84 -24.54
C SER A 203 -17.59 1.72 -23.59
N ASP A 204 -17.18 0.50 -23.88
CA ASP A 204 -17.41 -0.62 -22.98
C ASP A 204 -16.37 -0.64 -21.82
N GLU A 205 -15.24 0.05 -22.00
CA GLU A 205 -14.16 0.14 -21.03
C GLU A 205 -13.79 1.59 -20.73
N VAL A 206 -13.52 1.88 -19.45
CA VAL A 206 -13.01 3.19 -18.99
C VAL A 206 -12.01 2.99 -17.88
N VAL A 207 -10.91 3.73 -17.92
CA VAL A 207 -9.84 3.71 -16.90
C VAL A 207 -9.79 5.05 -16.19
N ILE A 208 -9.85 5.03 -14.86
CA ILE A 208 -9.76 6.26 -14.04
C ILE A 208 -8.62 6.15 -13.06
N GLN A 209 -7.66 7.05 -13.20
CA GLN A 209 -6.65 7.28 -12.15
C GLN A 209 -7.19 8.28 -11.14
N GLY A 210 -7.16 7.89 -9.89
CA GLY A 210 -7.55 8.76 -8.78
C GLY A 210 -6.41 8.93 -7.78
N PRO A 211 -5.66 10.01 -7.85
CA PRO A 211 -4.68 10.37 -6.82
C PRO A 211 -5.26 10.43 -5.40
N PRO A 212 -4.40 10.52 -4.37
CA PRO A 212 -4.86 10.55 -2.97
C PRO A 212 -5.83 11.69 -2.69
N GLY A 213 -6.96 11.37 -2.05
CA GLY A 213 -7.92 12.35 -1.60
C GLY A 213 -8.79 12.99 -2.69
N THR A 214 -8.80 12.48 -3.92
CA THR A 214 -9.58 13.04 -5.03
C THR A 214 -11.06 12.65 -5.02
N GLY A 215 -11.54 11.99 -3.97
CA GLY A 215 -12.96 11.67 -3.84
C GLY A 215 -13.42 10.50 -4.72
N LYS A 216 -12.52 9.59 -5.11
CA LYS A 216 -12.83 8.39 -5.90
C LYS A 216 -14.14 7.70 -5.48
N THR A 217 -14.22 7.32 -4.19
CA THR A 217 -15.37 6.58 -3.65
C THR A 217 -16.67 7.39 -3.73
N SER A 218 -16.63 8.70 -3.53
CA SER A 218 -17.83 9.56 -3.68
C SER A 218 -18.28 9.66 -5.12
N LYS A 219 -17.34 9.87 -6.06
CA LYS A 219 -17.65 9.89 -7.51
C LYS A 219 -18.18 8.55 -8.00
N MET A 220 -17.61 7.47 -7.52
CA MET A 220 -18.11 6.12 -7.81
C MET A 220 -19.52 5.90 -7.28
N ALA A 221 -19.85 6.38 -6.08
CA ALA A 221 -21.20 6.29 -5.52
C ALA A 221 -22.22 7.08 -6.35
N GLU A 222 -21.87 8.28 -6.84
CA GLU A 222 -22.69 9.09 -7.75
C GLU A 222 -22.92 8.35 -9.08
N LEU A 223 -21.87 7.78 -9.69
CA LEU A 223 -21.96 6.98 -10.92
C LEU A 223 -22.91 5.80 -10.74
N VAL A 224 -22.70 5.02 -9.68
CA VAL A 224 -23.54 3.84 -9.38
C VAL A 224 -24.97 4.24 -9.13
N SER A 225 -25.23 5.32 -8.40
CA SER A 225 -26.57 5.87 -8.16
C SER A 225 -27.28 6.22 -9.47
N GLY A 226 -26.56 6.87 -10.41
CA GLY A 226 -27.10 7.19 -11.75
C GLY A 226 -27.48 5.95 -12.55
N LEU A 227 -26.67 4.89 -12.51
CA LEU A 227 -26.95 3.61 -13.19
C LEU A 227 -28.15 2.88 -12.57
N LEU A 228 -28.21 2.80 -11.24
CA LEU A 228 -29.32 2.18 -10.52
C LEU A 228 -30.63 2.91 -10.78
N SER A 229 -30.62 4.24 -10.88
CA SER A 229 -31.79 5.06 -11.23
C SER A 229 -32.34 4.78 -12.64
N LYS A 230 -31.48 4.33 -13.55
CA LYS A 230 -31.83 3.86 -14.90
C LYS A 230 -32.28 2.38 -14.92
N GLY A 231 -32.29 1.69 -13.76
CA GLY A 231 -32.70 0.29 -13.62
C GLY A 231 -31.62 -0.75 -13.98
N HIS A 232 -30.38 -0.35 -14.10
CA HIS A 232 -29.27 -1.27 -14.42
C HIS A 232 -28.82 -2.12 -13.22
N SER A 233 -28.38 -3.34 -13.50
CA SER A 233 -27.68 -4.18 -12.54
C SER A 233 -26.22 -3.77 -12.46
N VAL A 234 -25.71 -3.48 -11.25
CA VAL A 234 -24.35 -2.97 -11.04
C VAL A 234 -23.60 -3.86 -10.05
N LEU A 235 -22.40 -4.30 -10.44
CA LEU A 235 -21.43 -4.92 -9.54
C LEU A 235 -20.35 -3.90 -9.18
N VAL A 236 -20.08 -3.72 -7.89
CA VAL A 236 -18.85 -3.07 -7.43
C VAL A 236 -17.96 -4.10 -6.74
N THR A 237 -16.73 -4.19 -7.21
CA THR A 237 -15.72 -5.07 -6.64
C THR A 237 -14.50 -4.29 -6.16
N ALA A 238 -13.95 -4.68 -5.00
CA ALA A 238 -12.76 -4.10 -4.39
C ALA A 238 -11.95 -5.16 -3.65
N LEU A 239 -10.71 -4.86 -3.30
CA LEU A 239 -9.87 -5.80 -2.55
C LEU A 239 -10.43 -6.06 -1.14
N THR A 240 -10.92 -5.00 -0.47
CA THR A 240 -11.28 -5.06 0.96
C THR A 240 -12.77 -4.83 1.19
N ASN A 241 -13.31 -5.48 2.22
CA ASN A 241 -14.65 -5.22 2.72
C ASN A 241 -14.83 -3.76 3.15
N ARG A 242 -13.79 -3.15 3.70
CA ARG A 242 -13.82 -1.75 4.13
C ARG A 242 -14.10 -0.79 2.97
N ALA A 243 -13.46 -0.99 1.80
CA ALA A 243 -13.72 -0.16 0.62
C ALA A 243 -15.17 -0.30 0.13
N LEU A 244 -15.71 -1.52 0.13
CA LEU A 244 -17.10 -1.79 -0.23
C LEU A 244 -18.09 -1.11 0.73
N MET A 245 -17.83 -1.17 2.04
CA MET A 245 -18.68 -0.52 3.05
C MET A 245 -18.59 0.99 2.99
N GLU A 246 -17.38 1.54 2.75
CA GLU A 246 -17.21 2.99 2.53
C GLU A 246 -18.06 3.49 1.35
N LEU A 247 -18.14 2.71 0.28
CA LEU A 247 -19.02 3.02 -0.86
C LEU A 247 -20.50 2.91 -0.46
N ALA A 248 -20.91 1.78 0.13
CA ALA A 248 -22.31 1.49 0.44
C ALA A 248 -22.97 2.57 1.32
N THR A 249 -22.18 3.20 2.18
CA THR A 249 -22.65 4.22 3.14
C THR A 249 -22.57 5.66 2.62
N LYS A 250 -22.18 5.90 1.35
CA LYS A 250 -22.18 7.24 0.77
C LYS A 250 -23.60 7.78 0.57
N ASP A 251 -23.79 9.07 0.76
CA ASP A 251 -25.09 9.73 0.66
C ASP A 251 -25.79 9.48 -0.68
N ALA A 252 -25.05 9.41 -1.79
CA ALA A 252 -25.59 9.13 -3.12
C ALA A 252 -26.30 7.76 -3.23
N LEU A 253 -25.91 6.79 -2.38
CA LEU A 253 -26.51 5.44 -2.36
C LEU A 253 -27.51 5.23 -1.21
N LYS A 254 -27.69 6.20 -0.33
CA LYS A 254 -28.55 6.09 0.85
C LYS A 254 -29.98 5.66 0.51
N MET A 255 -30.57 6.24 -0.53
CA MET A 255 -31.92 5.90 -0.97
C MET A 255 -32.04 4.43 -1.39
N PHE A 256 -31.05 3.90 -2.10
CA PHE A 256 -31.02 2.49 -2.53
C PHE A 256 -30.79 1.56 -1.37
N LEU A 257 -29.93 1.92 -0.43
CA LEU A 257 -29.70 1.19 0.81
C LEU A 257 -30.97 1.09 1.65
N GLU A 258 -31.68 2.20 1.85
CA GLU A 258 -32.94 2.24 2.62
C GLU A 258 -34.06 1.42 1.98
N LYS A 259 -34.06 1.30 0.65
CA LYS A 259 -35.01 0.45 -0.09
C LYS A 259 -34.61 -1.04 -0.12
N GLY A 260 -33.47 -1.41 0.45
CA GLY A 260 -32.95 -2.79 0.42
C GLY A 260 -32.46 -3.22 -0.97
N LEU A 261 -32.03 -2.28 -1.81
CA LEU A 261 -31.53 -2.53 -3.18
C LEU A 261 -29.99 -2.62 -3.24
N VAL A 262 -29.35 -2.75 -2.07
CA VAL A 262 -27.90 -2.94 -1.95
C VAL A 262 -27.63 -4.26 -1.25
N SER A 263 -26.86 -5.13 -1.89
CA SER A 263 -26.52 -6.45 -1.41
C SER A 263 -25.01 -6.61 -1.30
N LYS A 264 -24.53 -7.23 -0.22
CA LYS A 264 -23.10 -7.51 -0.03
C LYS A 264 -22.87 -8.98 0.31
N SER A 265 -21.84 -9.57 -0.30
CA SER A 265 -21.45 -10.94 -0.01
C SER A 265 -20.73 -11.04 1.35
N LYS A 266 -21.09 -12.06 2.15
CA LYS A 266 -20.48 -12.38 3.45
C LYS A 266 -20.45 -11.18 4.40
N LEU A 267 -21.61 -10.62 4.70
CA LEU A 267 -21.75 -9.50 5.62
C LEU A 267 -21.26 -9.87 7.03
N THR A 268 -20.49 -8.98 7.65
CA THR A 268 -20.04 -9.15 9.04
C THR A 268 -21.00 -8.53 10.04
N SER A 269 -20.86 -8.88 11.31
CA SER A 269 -21.75 -8.40 12.38
C SER A 269 -21.66 -6.89 12.59
N ASP A 270 -20.46 -6.33 12.52
CA ASP A 270 -20.22 -4.88 12.61
C ASP A 270 -20.74 -4.16 11.38
N GLU A 271 -20.51 -4.67 10.16
CA GLU A 271 -21.06 -4.10 8.93
C GLU A 271 -22.61 -4.09 8.94
N SER A 272 -23.23 -5.16 9.46
CA SER A 272 -24.69 -5.23 9.61
C SER A 272 -25.23 -4.20 10.61
N LYS A 273 -24.45 -3.79 11.62
CA LYS A 273 -24.82 -2.70 12.54
C LYS A 273 -24.61 -1.32 11.91
N ASP A 274 -23.51 -1.15 11.16
CA ASP A 274 -23.21 0.11 10.47
C ASP A 274 -24.20 0.39 9.32
N ALA A 275 -24.71 -0.66 8.66
CA ALA A 275 -25.67 -0.57 7.56
C ALA A 275 -26.81 -1.62 7.71
N PRO A 276 -27.83 -1.38 8.59
CA PRO A 276 -28.83 -2.39 8.93
C PRO A 276 -29.75 -2.82 7.76
N LYS A 277 -29.81 -2.03 6.70
CA LYS A 277 -30.61 -2.31 5.49
C LYS A 277 -29.81 -2.96 4.36
N LEU A 278 -28.54 -3.23 4.58
CA LEU A 278 -27.69 -3.94 3.63
C LEU A 278 -28.03 -5.43 3.64
N ASN A 279 -28.35 -5.96 2.44
CA ASN A 279 -28.71 -7.37 2.32
C ASN A 279 -27.45 -8.26 2.37
N ASN A 280 -27.50 -9.33 3.16
CA ASN A 280 -26.45 -10.33 3.20
C ASN A 280 -26.70 -11.41 2.14
N ILE A 281 -25.78 -11.61 1.22
CA ILE A 281 -25.86 -12.63 0.17
C ILE A 281 -24.73 -13.65 0.30
N SER A 282 -24.97 -14.86 -0.21
CA SER A 282 -23.95 -15.92 -0.26
C SER A 282 -22.79 -15.51 -1.17
N GLY A 283 -21.55 -15.77 -0.73
CA GLY A 283 -20.38 -15.62 -1.59
C GLY A 283 -20.21 -16.71 -2.65
N ASN A 284 -20.95 -17.83 -2.51
CA ASN A 284 -20.82 -18.98 -3.41
C ASN A 284 -21.74 -18.90 -4.64
N THR A 285 -22.81 -18.11 -4.57
CA THR A 285 -23.77 -17.96 -5.64
C THR A 285 -23.76 -16.54 -6.13
N LEU A 286 -23.65 -16.37 -7.46
CA LEU A 286 -23.74 -15.07 -8.10
C LEU A 286 -25.12 -14.48 -7.86
N HIS A 287 -25.15 -13.23 -7.39
CA HIS A 287 -26.37 -12.44 -7.20
C HIS A 287 -26.35 -11.25 -8.15
N CYS A 288 -27.27 -11.20 -9.10
CA CYS A 288 -27.41 -10.12 -10.06
C CYS A 288 -28.89 -9.85 -10.32
N CYS A 289 -29.35 -8.66 -9.90
CA CYS A 289 -30.74 -8.20 -10.08
C CYS A 289 -30.75 -6.83 -10.73
N LYS A 290 -31.73 -6.60 -11.63
CA LYS A 290 -31.91 -5.29 -12.27
C LYS A 290 -32.30 -4.23 -11.24
N GLY A 291 -31.66 -3.06 -11.33
CA GLY A 291 -31.86 -1.96 -10.39
C GLY A 291 -31.22 -2.15 -9.02
N GLU A 292 -30.43 -3.19 -8.85
CA GLU A 292 -29.71 -3.48 -7.59
C GLU A 292 -28.19 -3.32 -7.72
N LEU A 293 -27.59 -2.92 -6.61
CA LEU A 293 -26.15 -2.88 -6.41
C LEU A 293 -25.70 -4.15 -5.68
N THR A 294 -24.77 -4.87 -6.28
CA THR A 294 -24.07 -5.98 -5.66
C THR A 294 -22.65 -5.59 -5.28
N LEU A 295 -22.24 -5.87 -4.05
CA LEU A 295 -20.91 -5.60 -3.52
C LEU A 295 -20.18 -6.92 -3.23
N ALA A 296 -19.01 -7.12 -3.83
CA ALA A 296 -18.22 -8.32 -3.64
C ALA A 296 -16.72 -8.01 -3.66
N THR A 297 -15.94 -8.69 -2.81
CA THR A 297 -14.48 -8.57 -2.87
C THR A 297 -13.91 -9.25 -4.13
N PHE A 298 -12.66 -8.94 -4.52
CA PHE A 298 -11.96 -9.63 -5.61
C PHE A 298 -12.00 -11.15 -5.46
N TYR A 299 -11.91 -11.64 -4.22
CA TYR A 299 -11.98 -13.07 -3.90
C TYR A 299 -13.31 -13.69 -4.34
N ILE A 300 -14.41 -13.05 -3.98
CA ILE A 300 -15.76 -13.51 -4.34
C ILE A 300 -16.02 -13.32 -5.82
N SER A 301 -15.68 -12.16 -6.39
CA SER A 301 -15.83 -11.87 -7.81
C SER A 301 -15.04 -12.85 -8.68
N SER A 302 -13.86 -13.30 -8.26
CA SER A 302 -13.09 -14.34 -8.96
C SER A 302 -13.81 -15.70 -8.93
N THR A 303 -14.48 -16.03 -7.81
CA THR A 303 -15.28 -17.27 -7.71
C THR A 303 -16.43 -17.23 -8.70
N TRP A 304 -17.16 -16.13 -8.78
CA TRP A 304 -18.25 -15.99 -9.76
C TRP A 304 -17.76 -16.01 -11.21
N ALA A 305 -16.67 -15.28 -11.49
CA ALA A 305 -16.10 -15.23 -12.85
C ALA A 305 -15.61 -16.58 -13.35
N LYS A 306 -15.08 -17.43 -12.48
CA LYS A 306 -14.56 -18.77 -12.81
C LYS A 306 -15.67 -19.67 -13.37
N ASP A 307 -16.87 -19.58 -12.80
CA ASP A 307 -17.99 -20.46 -13.11
C ASP A 307 -18.82 -19.96 -14.32
N LEU A 308 -18.47 -18.81 -14.91
CA LEU A 308 -19.13 -18.25 -16.08
C LEU A 308 -18.44 -18.72 -17.37
N GLU A 309 -19.21 -19.32 -18.30
CA GLU A 309 -18.72 -19.71 -19.62
C GLU A 309 -18.74 -18.52 -20.59
N THR A 310 -19.91 -17.94 -20.86
CA THR A 310 -20.09 -16.90 -21.88
C THR A 310 -20.95 -15.71 -21.45
N SER A 311 -21.67 -15.82 -20.33
CA SER A 311 -22.60 -14.78 -19.88
C SER A 311 -21.91 -13.67 -19.12
N GLN A 312 -22.16 -12.42 -19.47
CA GLN A 312 -21.79 -11.23 -18.73
C GLN A 312 -23.03 -10.74 -17.95
N PRO A 313 -23.25 -11.25 -16.72
CA PRO A 313 -24.55 -11.10 -16.05
C PRO A 313 -24.89 -9.67 -15.66
N PHE A 314 -23.88 -8.85 -15.30
CA PHE A 314 -24.09 -7.48 -14.90
C PHE A 314 -24.08 -6.53 -16.11
N ASP A 315 -24.97 -5.54 -16.08
CA ASP A 315 -24.93 -4.46 -17.09
C ASP A 315 -23.65 -3.63 -16.95
N TYR A 316 -23.26 -3.34 -15.70
CA TYR A 316 -22.10 -2.52 -15.38
C TYR A 316 -21.28 -3.10 -14.23
N LEU A 317 -19.96 -2.94 -14.31
CA LEU A 317 -19.03 -3.29 -13.27
C LEU A 317 -18.08 -2.12 -12.97
N VAL A 318 -17.93 -1.79 -11.70
CA VAL A 318 -16.91 -0.85 -11.22
C VAL A 318 -15.91 -1.61 -10.35
N MET A 319 -14.64 -1.58 -10.71
CA MET A 319 -13.55 -2.13 -9.93
C MET A 319 -12.83 -1.01 -9.21
N ASP A 320 -12.96 -0.94 -7.89
CA ASP A 320 -12.21 0.00 -7.04
C ASP A 320 -10.88 -0.61 -6.59
N GLU A 321 -9.94 0.23 -6.23
CA GLU A 321 -8.59 -0.17 -5.84
C GLU A 321 -7.89 -1.10 -6.88
N ALA A 322 -8.16 -0.88 -8.18
CA ALA A 322 -7.65 -1.72 -9.25
C ALA A 322 -6.11 -1.79 -9.29
N SER A 323 -5.40 -0.81 -8.73
CA SER A 323 -3.95 -0.86 -8.53
C SER A 323 -3.46 -2.01 -7.64
N GLN A 324 -4.35 -2.55 -6.79
CA GLN A 324 -4.07 -3.73 -5.95
C GLN A 324 -4.53 -5.06 -6.58
N ALA A 325 -4.89 -5.05 -7.85
CA ALA A 325 -5.32 -6.25 -8.56
C ALA A 325 -4.19 -6.82 -9.42
N LEU A 326 -4.04 -8.13 -9.39
CA LEU A 326 -3.26 -8.86 -10.40
C LEU A 326 -3.90 -8.66 -11.78
N PHE A 327 -3.09 -8.70 -12.83
CA PHE A 327 -3.61 -8.50 -14.19
C PHE A 327 -4.70 -9.51 -14.57
N ALA A 328 -4.54 -10.77 -14.17
CA ALA A 328 -5.56 -11.81 -14.36
C ALA A 328 -6.90 -11.47 -13.68
N MET A 329 -6.89 -10.77 -12.52
CA MET A 329 -8.12 -10.31 -11.87
C MET A 329 -8.79 -9.18 -12.65
N ILE A 330 -8.01 -8.25 -13.20
CA ILE A 330 -8.53 -7.20 -14.10
C ILE A 330 -9.21 -7.84 -15.31
N CYS A 331 -8.56 -8.82 -15.94
CA CYS A 331 -9.17 -9.56 -17.05
C CYS A 331 -10.46 -10.29 -16.63
N ALA A 332 -10.50 -10.89 -15.45
CA ALA A 332 -11.66 -11.61 -14.92
C ALA A 332 -12.90 -10.72 -14.79
N THR A 333 -12.77 -9.40 -14.58
CA THR A 333 -13.91 -8.48 -14.53
C THR A 333 -14.72 -8.44 -15.83
N LYS A 334 -14.07 -8.67 -16.97
CA LYS A 334 -14.74 -8.72 -18.29
C LYS A 334 -15.63 -9.96 -18.47
N LYS A 335 -15.42 -11.01 -17.66
CA LYS A 335 -16.38 -12.15 -17.63
C LYS A 335 -17.67 -11.78 -16.91
N LEU A 336 -17.63 -10.86 -15.97
CA LEU A 336 -18.76 -10.48 -15.14
C LEU A 336 -19.62 -9.39 -15.77
N SER A 337 -19.03 -8.51 -16.60
CA SER A 337 -19.74 -7.43 -17.27
C SER A 337 -19.04 -7.03 -18.58
N LYS A 338 -19.85 -6.64 -19.57
CA LYS A 338 -19.34 -6.04 -20.80
C LYS A 338 -18.79 -4.63 -20.54
N LYS A 339 -19.53 -3.84 -19.76
CA LYS A 339 -19.16 -2.45 -19.44
C LYS A 339 -18.42 -2.39 -18.10
N VAL A 340 -17.13 -2.04 -18.14
CA VAL A 340 -16.26 -2.03 -16.97
C VAL A 340 -15.56 -0.69 -16.82
N ILE A 341 -15.58 -0.15 -15.59
CA ILE A 341 -14.68 0.91 -15.15
C ILE A 341 -13.66 0.33 -14.17
N TRP A 342 -12.38 0.52 -14.46
CA TRP A 342 -11.29 0.25 -13.53
C TRP A 342 -10.82 1.56 -12.90
N ILE A 343 -10.89 1.65 -11.57
CA ILE A 343 -10.48 2.82 -10.80
C ILE A 343 -9.28 2.41 -9.95
N GLY A 344 -8.15 3.09 -10.15
CA GLY A 344 -6.90 2.77 -9.46
C GLY A 344 -5.96 3.96 -9.39
N ASP A 345 -4.72 3.71 -9.05
CA ASP A 345 -3.68 4.73 -9.01
C ASP A 345 -2.30 4.10 -9.28
N GLN A 346 -1.70 4.40 -10.44
CA GLN A 346 -0.38 3.87 -10.84
C GLN A 346 0.75 4.24 -9.87
N SER A 347 0.56 5.30 -9.10
CA SER A 347 1.54 5.81 -8.14
C SER A 347 1.32 5.29 -6.72
N GLN A 348 0.40 4.32 -6.53
CA GLN A 348 0.17 3.62 -5.27
C GLN A 348 0.69 2.19 -5.32
N LEU A 349 0.65 1.51 -4.15
CA LEU A 349 1.23 0.18 -3.99
C LEU A 349 0.55 -0.85 -4.91
N PRO A 350 1.34 -1.69 -5.60
CA PRO A 350 0.84 -2.84 -6.32
C PRO A 350 0.43 -3.96 -5.34
N PRO A 351 -0.18 -5.05 -5.82
CA PRO A 351 -0.48 -6.23 -5.00
C PRO A 351 0.75 -6.76 -4.26
N VAL A 352 0.53 -7.22 -3.04
CA VAL A 352 1.58 -7.91 -2.26
C VAL A 352 1.81 -9.30 -2.83
N ILE A 353 3.05 -9.60 -3.18
CA ILE A 353 3.50 -10.87 -3.75
C ILE A 353 4.43 -11.60 -2.76
N ASN A 354 4.30 -12.92 -2.69
CA ASN A 354 5.11 -13.78 -1.81
C ASN A 354 6.35 -14.35 -2.50
N MET A 355 6.37 -14.39 -3.84
CA MET A 355 7.58 -14.72 -4.59
C MET A 355 8.71 -13.74 -4.31
N ASN A 356 9.95 -14.21 -4.44
CA ASN A 356 11.12 -13.35 -4.35
C ASN A 356 11.12 -12.32 -5.50
N SER A 357 11.44 -11.06 -5.20
CA SER A 357 11.58 -9.96 -6.16
C SER A 357 12.53 -10.31 -7.33
N ASP A 358 13.60 -11.06 -7.05
CA ASP A 358 14.55 -11.46 -8.07
C ASP A 358 13.92 -12.39 -9.11
N VAL A 359 13.04 -13.31 -8.68
CA VAL A 359 12.28 -14.18 -9.58
C VAL A 359 11.32 -13.39 -10.45
N ILE A 360 10.63 -12.40 -9.86
CA ILE A 360 9.71 -11.51 -10.58
C ILE A 360 10.46 -10.75 -11.68
N THR A 361 11.63 -10.23 -11.36
CA THR A 361 12.48 -9.47 -12.30
C THR A 361 13.05 -10.37 -13.39
N GLN A 362 13.64 -11.52 -13.03
CA GLN A 362 14.27 -12.45 -13.99
C GLN A 362 13.28 -13.03 -14.99
N LYS A 363 12.05 -13.32 -14.54
CA LYS A 363 10.98 -13.86 -15.38
C LYS A 363 10.11 -12.79 -16.03
N ASP A 364 10.39 -11.53 -15.73
CA ASP A 364 9.61 -10.39 -16.22
C ASP A 364 8.11 -10.55 -15.92
N TYR A 365 7.79 -10.77 -14.64
CA TYR A 365 6.42 -10.91 -14.15
C TYR A 365 5.81 -9.59 -13.67
N TYR A 366 6.57 -8.51 -13.66
CA TYR A 366 6.11 -7.21 -13.13
C TYR A 366 4.78 -6.76 -13.75
N SER A 367 4.61 -6.89 -15.07
CA SER A 367 3.37 -6.55 -15.76
C SER A 367 2.18 -7.43 -15.35
N LEU A 368 2.41 -8.64 -14.84
CA LEU A 368 1.34 -9.52 -14.35
C LEU A 368 0.94 -9.19 -12.91
N VAL A 369 1.90 -8.69 -12.12
CA VAL A 369 1.69 -8.20 -10.75
C VAL A 369 0.98 -6.85 -10.77
N ALA A 370 1.55 -5.85 -11.43
CA ALA A 370 1.01 -4.49 -11.49
C ALA A 370 -0.08 -4.37 -12.56
N GLY A 371 -1.22 -5.03 -12.33
CA GLY A 371 -2.27 -5.18 -13.33
C GLY A 371 -2.83 -3.87 -13.85
N PHE A 372 -3.06 -2.88 -12.97
CA PHE A 372 -3.58 -1.58 -13.36
C PHE A 372 -2.58 -0.79 -14.22
N ASN A 373 -1.29 -0.83 -13.88
CA ASN A 373 -0.25 -0.18 -14.68
C ASN A 373 -0.19 -0.83 -16.08
N THR A 374 -0.26 -2.16 -16.13
CA THR A 374 -0.28 -2.90 -17.39
C THR A 374 -1.49 -2.54 -18.25
N LEU A 375 -2.67 -2.39 -17.63
CA LEU A 375 -3.87 -1.93 -18.31
C LEU A 375 -3.67 -0.54 -18.94
N CYS A 376 -3.15 0.40 -18.16
CA CYS A 376 -2.89 1.78 -18.62
C CYS A 376 -1.86 1.86 -19.74
N GLU A 377 -0.77 1.08 -19.65
CA GLU A 377 0.37 1.18 -20.57
C GLU A 377 0.17 0.42 -21.89
N ASN A 378 -0.67 -0.61 -21.92
CA ASN A 378 -0.75 -1.50 -23.07
C ASN A 378 -2.12 -1.50 -23.79
N PHE A 379 -3.15 -0.91 -23.18
CA PHE A 379 -4.49 -0.88 -23.75
C PHE A 379 -4.94 0.56 -24.00
N LYS A 380 -5.60 0.79 -25.16
CA LYS A 380 -6.06 2.12 -25.58
C LYS A 380 -7.51 2.36 -25.18
N TYR A 381 -7.79 2.24 -23.90
CA TYR A 381 -9.09 2.58 -23.37
C TYR A 381 -9.22 4.08 -23.06
N PRO A 382 -10.42 4.69 -23.13
CA PRO A 382 -10.67 6.02 -22.62
C PRO A 382 -10.16 6.14 -21.18
N SER A 383 -9.24 7.07 -20.95
CA SER A 383 -8.50 7.18 -19.71
C SER A 383 -8.58 8.58 -19.13
N PHE A 384 -8.82 8.66 -17.83
CA PHE A 384 -9.01 9.91 -17.12
C PHE A 384 -8.18 9.95 -15.84
N ILE A 385 -7.74 11.15 -15.43
CA ILE A 385 -7.11 11.40 -14.13
C ILE A 385 -7.86 12.48 -13.37
N LEU A 386 -8.25 12.20 -12.12
CA LEU A 386 -8.87 13.18 -11.23
C LEU A 386 -7.78 14.11 -10.68
N SER A 387 -7.97 15.43 -10.79
CA SER A 387 -6.95 16.42 -10.42
C SER A 387 -7.18 17.07 -9.05
N ASP A 388 -8.42 17.13 -8.55
CA ASP A 388 -8.76 17.89 -7.36
C ASP A 388 -8.72 17.03 -6.11
N THR A 389 -7.84 17.37 -5.14
CA THR A 389 -7.77 16.70 -3.84
C THR A 389 -8.49 17.47 -2.74
N PHE A 390 -9.41 16.77 -2.07
CA PHE A 390 -10.15 17.27 -0.90
C PHE A 390 -9.42 16.96 0.42
N ARG A 391 -8.37 16.15 0.38
CA ARG A 391 -7.59 15.75 1.54
C ARG A 391 -6.41 16.67 1.80
N LEU A 392 -5.59 16.84 0.79
CA LEU A 392 -4.29 17.51 0.90
C LEU A 392 -4.48 19.03 0.88
N ASN A 393 -3.79 19.75 1.77
CA ASN A 393 -3.69 21.20 1.69
C ASN A 393 -2.85 21.63 0.48
N GLU A 394 -2.78 22.93 0.22
CA GLU A 394 -2.11 23.46 -0.99
C GLU A 394 -0.64 23.04 -1.06
N ARG A 395 0.11 23.15 0.03
CA ARG A 395 1.52 22.76 0.05
C ARG A 395 1.69 21.24 -0.11
N ALA A 396 0.92 20.42 0.61
CA ALA A 396 0.94 18.99 0.47
C ALA A 396 0.58 18.53 -0.94
N SER A 397 -0.39 19.19 -1.61
CA SER A 397 -0.77 18.86 -2.98
C SER A 397 0.32 19.15 -4.00
N LYS A 398 1.13 20.21 -3.80
CA LYS A 398 2.29 20.51 -4.65
C LYS A 398 3.36 19.43 -4.54
N PHE A 399 3.70 19.00 -3.32
CA PHE A 399 4.67 17.94 -3.09
C PHE A 399 4.19 16.58 -3.62
N THR A 400 2.96 16.19 -3.30
CA THR A 400 2.37 14.94 -3.81
C THR A 400 2.18 15.00 -5.32
N GLY A 401 1.92 16.18 -5.88
CA GLY A 401 1.77 16.42 -7.32
C GLY A 401 2.98 16.02 -8.15
N ILE A 402 4.17 15.95 -7.56
CA ILE A 402 5.39 15.47 -8.22
C ILE A 402 5.16 14.06 -8.82
N PHE A 403 4.47 13.19 -8.09
CA PHE A 403 4.14 11.82 -8.55
C PHE A 403 3.08 11.77 -9.65
N TYR A 404 2.43 12.89 -9.96
CA TYR A 404 1.31 13.01 -10.90
C TYR A 404 1.54 14.08 -11.97
N ASN A 405 2.80 14.35 -12.31
CA ASN A 405 3.21 15.34 -13.32
C ASN A 405 2.60 16.75 -13.06
N GLY A 406 2.45 17.13 -11.81
CA GLY A 406 1.87 18.40 -11.40
C GLY A 406 0.33 18.50 -11.50
N ASN A 407 -0.36 17.43 -11.88
CA ASN A 407 -1.81 17.43 -12.10
C ASN A 407 -2.65 17.28 -10.83
N LEU A 408 -2.15 17.69 -9.66
CA LEU A 408 -2.88 17.60 -8.40
C LEU A 408 -3.06 18.98 -7.77
N LYS A 409 -4.32 19.38 -7.57
CA LYS A 409 -4.69 20.70 -7.02
C LYS A 409 -5.47 20.51 -5.74
N SER A 410 -5.17 21.31 -4.72
CA SER A 410 -5.95 21.33 -3.48
C SER A 410 -7.26 22.08 -3.69
N VAL A 411 -8.35 21.44 -3.31
CA VAL A 411 -9.68 22.06 -3.09
C VAL A 411 -10.12 21.84 -1.65
N SER A 412 -9.18 21.53 -0.76
CA SER A 412 -9.48 21.30 0.65
C SER A 412 -9.86 22.61 1.36
N VAL A 413 -10.80 22.50 2.30
CA VAL A 413 -11.18 23.64 3.16
C VAL A 413 -10.02 23.98 4.10
N SER A 414 -9.81 25.30 4.35
CA SER A 414 -8.83 25.76 5.34
C SER A 414 -9.10 25.16 6.72
N ARG A 415 -8.05 24.73 7.41
CA ARG A 415 -8.12 24.07 8.71
C ARG A 415 -7.25 24.77 9.74
N ASN A 416 -7.61 24.63 11.02
CA ASN A 416 -6.72 25.02 12.11
C ASN A 416 -5.55 24.03 12.18
N LEU A 417 -4.39 24.46 11.71
CA LEU A 417 -3.18 23.65 11.69
C LEU A 417 -2.53 23.61 13.08
N THR A 418 -2.01 22.44 13.44
CA THR A 418 -1.13 22.28 14.61
C THR A 418 0.12 23.13 14.42
N ARG A 419 0.51 23.90 15.44
CA ARG A 419 1.68 24.78 15.40
C ARG A 419 2.77 24.28 16.33
N LEU A 420 3.87 23.87 15.76
CA LEU A 420 5.12 23.53 16.44
C LEU A 420 6.27 24.10 15.61
N ASN A 421 7.35 24.46 16.25
CA ASN A 421 8.49 25.16 15.63
C ASN A 421 9.18 24.40 14.48
N TYR A 422 9.01 23.07 14.42
CA TYR A 422 9.54 22.22 13.36
C TYR A 422 8.49 21.87 12.28
N LEU A 423 7.27 22.41 12.37
CA LEU A 423 6.22 22.25 11.38
C LEU A 423 6.12 23.48 10.51
N ASN A 424 5.87 23.28 9.21
CA ASN A 424 5.62 24.40 8.33
C ASN A 424 4.26 25.04 8.67
N GLU A 425 4.21 26.37 8.78
CA GLU A 425 3.01 27.12 9.15
C GLU A 425 1.84 26.96 8.16
N ASN A 426 2.15 26.65 6.90
CA ASN A 426 1.17 26.38 5.86
C ASN A 426 0.75 24.90 5.78
N GLY A 427 1.20 24.07 6.73
CA GLY A 427 0.97 22.64 6.74
C GLY A 427 1.78 21.88 5.70
N GLY A 428 1.35 20.65 5.37
CA GLY A 428 2.04 19.79 4.42
C GLY A 428 3.29 19.11 5.00
N PRO A 429 4.28 18.74 4.15
CA PRO A 429 5.44 18.01 4.62
C PRO A 429 6.43 18.85 5.40
N SER A 430 7.04 18.28 6.44
CA SER A 430 8.18 18.80 7.20
C SER A 430 9.21 17.69 7.37
N TYR A 431 10.49 18.05 7.47
CA TYR A 431 11.59 17.12 7.60
C TYR A 431 12.32 17.30 8.92
N ILE A 432 12.54 16.20 9.64
CA ILE A 432 13.32 16.16 10.87
C ILE A 432 14.51 15.23 10.68
N PRO A 433 15.72 15.76 10.53
CA PRO A 433 16.92 14.96 10.42
C PRO A 433 17.28 14.32 11.77
N VAL A 434 17.60 13.03 11.76
CA VAL A 434 18.07 12.29 12.95
C VAL A 434 19.24 11.42 12.56
N LYS A 435 20.38 11.61 13.21
CA LYS A 435 21.55 10.78 12.96
C LYS A 435 21.34 9.37 13.51
N MET A 436 21.31 8.39 12.62
CA MET A 436 21.03 7.00 12.94
C MET A 436 22.14 6.07 12.42
N PRO A 437 22.52 5.03 13.20
CA PRO A 437 23.46 4.04 12.72
C PRO A 437 22.87 3.25 11.53
N GLY A 438 23.72 2.89 10.57
CA GLY A 438 23.36 1.94 9.52
C GLY A 438 23.17 0.53 10.09
N GLY A 439 22.26 -0.27 9.52
CA GLY A 439 22.10 -1.68 9.86
C GLY A 439 20.99 -2.00 10.87
N GLU A 440 20.43 -1.03 11.58
CA GLU A 440 19.33 -1.23 12.53
C GLU A 440 17.98 -0.81 11.93
N LYS A 441 16.98 -1.72 11.99
CA LYS A 441 15.61 -1.41 11.59
C LYS A 441 14.84 -0.58 12.63
N SER A 442 15.29 -0.58 13.87
CA SER A 442 14.65 0.12 15.00
C SER A 442 15.70 0.88 15.82
N PRO A 443 16.42 1.86 15.25
CA PRO A 443 17.45 2.61 15.94
C PRO A 443 16.84 3.44 17.08
N ALA A 444 17.45 3.38 18.26
CA ALA A 444 16.97 4.03 19.48
C ALA A 444 16.78 5.55 19.28
N ALA A 445 17.73 6.22 18.63
CA ALA A 445 17.65 7.66 18.34
C ALA A 445 16.40 8.02 17.51
N GLY A 446 16.06 7.19 16.48
CA GLY A 446 14.87 7.40 15.67
C GLY A 446 13.57 7.17 16.45
N ILE A 447 13.52 6.10 17.27
CA ILE A 447 12.37 5.82 18.14
C ILE A 447 12.15 6.98 19.11
N ASP A 448 13.22 7.48 19.75
CA ASP A 448 13.14 8.57 20.72
C ASP A 448 12.69 9.90 20.09
N ALA A 449 13.19 10.21 18.90
CA ALA A 449 12.74 11.37 18.13
C ALA A 449 11.21 11.29 17.82
N ILE A 450 10.71 10.13 17.41
CA ILE A 450 9.28 9.92 17.17
C ILE A 450 8.47 10.09 18.45
N MET A 451 8.93 9.53 19.57
CA MET A 451 8.26 9.68 20.86
C MET A 451 8.22 11.15 21.31
N THR A 452 9.29 11.90 21.11
CA THR A 452 9.33 13.34 21.39
C THR A 452 8.30 14.10 20.58
N VAL A 453 8.27 13.88 19.26
CA VAL A 453 7.28 14.50 18.37
C VAL A 453 5.85 14.14 18.77
N LEU A 454 5.59 12.86 19.08
CA LEU A 454 4.28 12.41 19.57
C LEU A 454 3.90 13.08 20.89
N GLY A 455 4.84 13.23 21.83
CA GLY A 455 4.62 13.92 23.09
C GLY A 455 4.24 15.39 22.90
N ASP A 456 4.91 16.09 21.98
CA ASP A 456 4.59 17.47 21.63
C ASP A 456 3.20 17.60 20.99
N LEU A 457 2.88 16.74 20.02
CA LEU A 457 1.58 16.70 19.37
C LEU A 457 0.44 16.43 20.36
N LEU A 458 0.61 15.43 21.23
CA LEU A 458 -0.40 15.08 22.24
C LEU A 458 -0.60 16.19 23.28
N ARG A 459 0.42 17.02 23.53
CA ARG A 459 0.34 18.14 24.47
C ARG A 459 -0.37 19.35 23.87
N VAL A 460 -0.05 19.69 22.61
CA VAL A 460 -0.61 20.86 21.93
C VAL A 460 -2.06 20.63 21.49
N ASP A 461 -2.39 19.43 21.06
CA ASP A 461 -3.70 19.04 20.55
C ASP A 461 -4.54 18.23 21.56
N SER A 462 -4.30 18.41 22.88
CA SER A 462 -4.97 17.63 23.95
C SER A 462 -6.50 17.64 23.84
N ASP A 463 -7.09 18.74 23.40
CA ASP A 463 -8.54 18.94 23.33
C ASP A 463 -9.13 18.59 21.95
N SER A 464 -8.30 18.49 20.90
CA SER A 464 -8.78 18.36 19.52
C SER A 464 -8.96 16.90 19.06
N MET A 465 -8.44 15.93 19.79
CA MET A 465 -8.45 14.50 19.44
C MET A 465 -8.06 14.19 17.98
N LYS A 466 -7.11 14.96 17.43
CA LYS A 466 -6.64 14.76 16.05
C LYS A 466 -6.13 13.32 15.85
N LYS A 467 -6.44 12.76 14.69
CA LYS A 467 -5.97 11.42 14.31
C LYS A 467 -4.52 11.49 13.85
N ILE A 468 -3.63 10.83 14.57
CA ILE A 468 -2.20 10.77 14.29
C ILE A 468 -1.87 9.37 13.78
N ALA A 469 -1.17 9.28 12.65
CA ALA A 469 -0.62 8.02 12.16
C ALA A 469 0.91 8.05 12.21
N VAL A 470 1.53 6.99 12.75
CA VAL A 470 2.99 6.78 12.71
C VAL A 470 3.26 5.58 11.81
N LEU A 471 3.97 5.80 10.73
CA LEU A 471 4.16 4.84 9.66
C LEU A 471 5.63 4.49 9.47
N SER A 472 5.94 3.23 9.22
CA SER A 472 7.26 2.78 8.79
C SER A 472 7.15 1.53 7.92
N LYS A 473 8.24 1.16 7.24
CA LYS A 473 8.31 -0.03 6.39
C LYS A 473 8.37 -1.34 7.20
N PHE A 474 9.08 -1.33 8.32
CA PHE A 474 9.45 -2.57 8.97
C PHE A 474 8.56 -2.90 10.17
N ARG A 475 8.02 -4.12 10.22
CA ARG A 475 7.25 -4.63 11.37
C ARG A 475 8.05 -4.60 12.69
N ALA A 476 9.38 -4.79 12.62
CA ALA A 476 10.24 -4.67 13.80
C ALA A 476 10.20 -3.26 14.38
N THR A 477 10.32 -2.24 13.54
CA THR A 477 10.19 -0.83 13.91
C THR A 477 8.84 -0.55 14.54
N ILE A 478 7.74 -1.02 13.90
CA ILE A 478 6.38 -0.84 14.41
C ILE A 478 6.22 -1.47 15.80
N LYS A 479 6.73 -2.68 16.00
CA LYS A 479 6.69 -3.35 17.31
C LYS A 479 7.41 -2.54 18.40
N SER A 480 8.60 -2.01 18.09
CA SER A 480 9.37 -1.18 19.02
C SER A 480 8.63 0.12 19.34
N LEU A 481 8.08 0.80 18.32
CA LEU A 481 7.30 2.02 18.49
C LEU A 481 6.04 1.81 19.32
N GLN A 482 5.28 0.75 19.05
CA GLN A 482 4.06 0.43 19.80
C GLN A 482 4.37 0.17 21.28
N LYS A 483 5.44 -0.59 21.56
CA LYS A 483 5.86 -0.87 22.93
C LYS A 483 6.22 0.43 23.66
N GLU A 484 7.12 1.22 23.09
CA GLU A 484 7.62 2.45 23.70
C GLU A 484 6.49 3.50 23.87
N PHE A 485 5.56 3.56 22.89
CA PHE A 485 4.41 4.45 22.96
C PHE A 485 3.50 4.12 24.13
N VAL A 486 3.15 2.83 24.31
CA VAL A 486 2.30 2.40 25.43
C VAL A 486 2.98 2.61 26.78
N GLU A 487 4.29 2.41 26.86
CA GLU A 487 5.08 2.66 28.07
C GLU A 487 5.09 4.15 28.46
N ARG A 488 5.25 5.07 27.48
CA ARG A 488 5.34 6.53 27.77
C ARG A 488 3.97 7.23 27.88
N TYR A 489 3.00 6.85 27.05
CA TYR A 489 1.75 7.61 26.88
C TYR A 489 0.47 6.81 27.17
N GLY A 490 0.59 5.51 27.41
CA GLY A 490 -0.56 4.60 27.55
C GLY A 490 -1.27 4.35 26.22
N ASN A 491 -2.47 3.76 26.30
CA ASN A 491 -3.30 3.55 25.11
C ASN A 491 -4.05 4.83 24.74
N LYS A 492 -3.88 5.27 23.50
CA LYS A 492 -4.60 6.40 22.92
C LYS A 492 -5.31 5.98 21.63
N ASP A 493 -6.62 6.15 21.57
CA ASP A 493 -7.45 5.70 20.44
C ASP A 493 -7.25 6.55 19.16
N ASN A 494 -6.77 7.77 19.30
CA ASN A 494 -6.50 8.68 18.21
C ASN A 494 -5.10 8.50 17.58
N VAL A 495 -4.24 7.61 18.11
CA VAL A 495 -2.90 7.33 17.58
C VAL A 495 -2.86 5.93 16.98
N LEU A 496 -2.50 5.84 15.71
CA LEU A 496 -2.28 4.58 14.99
C LEU A 496 -0.79 4.43 14.67
N ILE A 497 -0.19 3.32 15.04
CA ILE A 497 1.20 2.98 14.71
C ILE A 497 1.19 1.68 13.90
N ASP A 498 1.46 1.75 12.59
CA ASP A 498 1.41 0.57 11.70
C ASP A 498 2.32 0.73 10.48
N THR A 499 2.42 -0.33 9.67
CA THR A 499 3.14 -0.29 8.39
C THR A 499 2.35 0.46 7.33
N VAL A 500 3.06 1.02 6.34
CA VAL A 500 2.45 1.81 5.25
C VAL A 500 1.45 0.98 4.44
N GLU A 501 1.75 -0.30 4.22
CA GLU A 501 0.88 -1.20 3.45
C GLU A 501 -0.48 -1.40 4.12
N ARG A 502 -0.53 -1.48 5.45
CA ARG A 502 -1.77 -1.69 6.20
C ARG A 502 -2.67 -0.47 6.27
N VAL A 503 -2.10 0.72 6.09
CA VAL A 503 -2.85 1.98 6.17
C VAL A 503 -3.24 2.54 4.80
N GLN A 504 -3.11 1.77 3.74
CA GLN A 504 -3.59 2.19 2.43
C GLN A 504 -5.09 2.50 2.51
N GLY A 505 -5.54 3.63 1.90
CA GLY A 505 -6.90 4.13 2.06
C GLY A 505 -7.15 4.97 3.33
N LEU A 506 -6.33 4.86 4.38
CA LEU A 506 -6.49 5.64 5.60
C LEU A 506 -6.31 7.15 5.34
N THR A 507 -7.07 7.95 6.10
CA THR A 507 -6.89 9.40 6.19
C THR A 507 -6.70 9.78 7.66
N CYS A 508 -5.65 10.55 7.96
CA CYS A 508 -5.37 11.10 9.28
C CYS A 508 -5.20 12.62 9.22
N ASP A 509 -5.13 13.26 10.36
CA ASP A 509 -4.87 14.69 10.41
C ASP A 509 -3.37 14.95 10.35
N ILE A 510 -2.57 14.20 11.09
CA ILE A 510 -1.11 14.26 11.10
C ILE A 510 -0.51 12.88 10.83
N CYS A 511 0.49 12.82 9.96
CA CYS A 511 1.23 11.59 9.64
C CYS A 511 2.71 11.76 9.98
N ILE A 512 3.27 10.87 10.76
CA ILE A 512 4.71 10.74 10.99
C ILE A 512 5.19 9.56 10.15
N PHE A 513 6.05 9.82 9.18
CA PHE A 513 6.66 8.80 8.35
C PHE A 513 8.13 8.62 8.74
N PHE A 514 8.44 7.46 9.30
CA PHE A 514 9.77 7.11 9.76
C PHE A 514 10.51 6.24 8.77
N ILE A 515 11.69 6.70 8.36
CA ILE A 515 12.60 6.02 7.45
C ILE A 515 13.89 5.67 8.23
N PRO A 516 14.03 4.43 8.73
CA PRO A 516 15.28 4.01 9.36
C PRO A 516 16.41 3.93 8.33
N ASN A 517 17.65 4.18 8.74
CA ASN A 517 18.81 4.16 7.84
C ASN A 517 19.12 2.76 7.27
N CYS A 518 18.66 1.70 7.95
CA CYS A 518 18.76 0.32 7.47
C CYS A 518 17.81 0.06 6.33
N LEU A 519 18.33 -0.35 5.16
CA LEU A 519 17.52 -0.68 3.97
C LEU A 519 16.55 0.46 3.61
N CYS A 520 16.97 1.71 3.76
CA CYS A 520 16.15 2.91 3.53
C CYS A 520 15.55 2.95 2.11
N TYR A 521 16.23 2.39 1.11
CA TYR A 521 15.75 2.30 -0.28
C TYR A 521 14.38 1.59 -0.40
N LEU A 522 14.03 0.68 0.52
CA LEU A 522 12.69 0.06 0.55
C LEU A 522 11.59 1.05 0.96
N SER A 523 11.93 2.03 1.78
CA SER A 523 11.01 3.12 2.17
C SER A 523 10.98 4.24 1.13
N LEU A 524 12.01 4.34 0.30
CA LEU A 524 12.17 5.31 -0.78
C LEU A 524 11.64 4.79 -2.14
N ASP A 525 11.07 3.58 -2.18
CA ASP A 525 10.29 3.13 -3.34
C ASP A 525 9.21 4.14 -3.67
N ARG A 526 9.04 4.46 -4.97
CA ARG A 526 8.15 5.51 -5.45
C ARG A 526 6.71 5.38 -4.93
N ALA A 527 6.13 4.21 -5.09
CA ALA A 527 4.75 3.96 -4.69
C ALA A 527 4.60 3.94 -3.16
N PHE A 528 5.56 3.34 -2.47
CA PHE A 528 5.59 3.27 -1.02
C PHE A 528 5.69 4.66 -0.39
N PHE A 529 6.64 5.48 -0.86
CA PHE A 529 6.86 6.84 -0.39
C PHE A 529 5.64 7.72 -0.63
N ASN A 530 5.07 7.67 -1.85
CA ASN A 530 3.85 8.42 -2.18
C ASN A 530 2.67 8.04 -1.26
N VAL A 531 2.47 6.74 -1.02
CA VAL A 531 1.41 6.28 -0.10
C VAL A 531 1.65 6.80 1.32
N ALA A 532 2.86 6.73 1.84
CA ALA A 532 3.20 7.19 3.18
C ALA A 532 2.98 8.70 3.36
N THR A 533 3.41 9.51 2.37
CA THR A 533 3.42 10.97 2.47
C THR A 533 2.09 11.63 2.11
N SER A 534 1.14 10.91 1.56
CA SER A 534 -0.17 11.43 1.12
C SER A 534 -1.34 11.09 2.07
N ARG A 535 -1.07 10.68 3.32
CA ARG A 535 -2.12 10.27 4.28
C ARG A 535 -2.74 11.43 5.04
N ALA A 536 -1.95 12.48 5.30
CA ALA A 536 -2.34 13.54 6.21
C ALA A 536 -3.14 14.66 5.54
N LYS A 537 -4.05 15.24 6.31
CA LYS A 537 -4.79 16.44 5.95
C LYS A 537 -4.02 17.72 6.28
N GLU A 538 -3.26 17.71 7.39
CA GLU A 538 -2.58 18.88 7.93
C GLU A 538 -1.07 18.80 7.71
N HIS A 539 -0.42 17.84 8.37
CA HIS A 539 1.04 17.73 8.39
C HIS A 539 1.51 16.31 8.09
N THR A 540 2.53 16.20 7.27
CA THR A 540 3.32 14.98 7.09
C THR A 540 4.72 15.24 7.62
N ILE A 541 5.14 14.54 8.67
CA ILE A 541 6.45 14.70 9.31
C ILE A 541 7.32 13.54 8.88
N ILE A 542 8.35 13.81 8.09
CA ILE A 542 9.32 12.80 7.66
C ILE A 542 10.49 12.82 8.61
N ILE A 543 10.73 11.70 9.31
CA ILE A 543 11.88 11.51 10.20
C ILE A 543 12.81 10.51 9.53
N ALA A 544 14.00 10.95 9.17
CA ALA A 544 14.99 10.15 8.46
C ALA A 544 16.43 10.55 8.84
N ASN A 545 17.40 9.82 8.32
CA ASN A 545 18.80 10.14 8.54
C ASN A 545 19.17 11.48 7.86
N ASP A 546 20.12 12.20 8.44
CA ASP A 546 20.59 13.51 7.97
C ASP A 546 21.19 13.47 6.55
N ASP A 547 21.70 12.32 6.11
CA ASP A 547 22.26 12.07 4.79
C ASP A 547 21.29 11.38 3.82
N ILE A 548 19.97 11.45 4.06
CA ILE A 548 18.96 10.71 3.26
C ILE A 548 19.06 10.99 1.76
N LEU A 549 19.45 12.20 1.34
CA LEU A 549 19.60 12.56 -0.07
C LEU A 549 20.72 11.79 -0.77
N GLU A 550 21.77 11.40 -0.06
CA GLU A 550 22.83 10.55 -0.61
C GLU A 550 22.29 9.17 -0.99
N SER A 551 21.27 8.70 -0.25
CA SER A 551 20.59 7.42 -0.51
C SER A 551 19.57 7.48 -1.64
N THR A 552 19.05 8.69 -1.98
CA THR A 552 18.00 8.85 -3.02
C THR A 552 18.55 8.96 -4.43
N GLY A 553 19.79 9.40 -4.60
CA GLY A 553 20.38 9.74 -5.90
C GLY A 553 20.39 8.61 -6.94
N CYS A 554 20.18 7.37 -6.53
CA CYS A 554 20.19 6.19 -7.39
C CYS A 554 18.82 5.53 -7.61
N LEU A 555 17.73 5.98 -6.96
CA LEU A 555 16.50 5.20 -6.87
C LEU A 555 15.33 5.73 -7.70
N CYS A 556 14.89 6.94 -7.47
CA CYS A 556 13.72 7.50 -8.14
C CYS A 556 13.81 9.02 -8.20
N SER A 557 13.69 9.57 -9.41
CA SER A 557 13.73 11.03 -9.62
C SER A 557 12.65 11.78 -8.84
N ASP A 558 11.44 11.23 -8.73
CA ASP A 558 10.32 11.89 -8.07
C ASP A 558 10.52 11.98 -6.55
N VAL A 559 11.00 10.91 -5.92
CA VAL A 559 11.31 10.90 -4.47
C VAL A 559 12.50 11.81 -4.17
N ASN A 560 13.52 11.80 -5.02
CA ASN A 560 14.66 12.70 -4.89
C ASN A 560 14.23 14.17 -5.03
N THR A 561 13.40 14.50 -6.01
CA THR A 561 12.83 15.85 -6.19
C THR A 561 12.01 16.27 -4.99
N TYR A 562 11.17 15.38 -4.46
CA TYR A 562 10.37 15.64 -3.26
C TYR A 562 11.23 15.98 -2.05
N LEU A 563 12.21 15.12 -1.72
CA LEU A 563 13.07 15.29 -0.54
C LEU A 563 14.03 16.48 -0.70
N SER A 564 14.61 16.69 -1.87
CA SER A 564 15.49 17.83 -2.14
C SER A 564 14.74 19.16 -1.97
N SER A 565 13.53 19.26 -2.53
CA SER A 565 12.69 20.45 -2.36
C SER A 565 12.31 20.69 -0.91
N LEU A 566 11.99 19.60 -0.17
CA LEU A 566 11.59 19.70 1.22
C LEU A 566 12.74 20.14 2.14
N ILE A 567 13.92 19.60 1.96
CA ILE A 567 15.10 19.92 2.77
C ILE A 567 15.56 21.35 2.49
N HIS A 568 15.54 21.77 1.22
CA HIS A 568 15.87 23.15 0.84
C HIS A 568 14.91 24.16 1.45
N ASP A 569 13.60 23.90 1.41
CA ASP A 569 12.58 24.74 2.08
C ASP A 569 12.85 24.85 3.60
N THR A 570 13.29 23.77 4.23
CA THR A 570 13.58 23.74 5.67
C THR A 570 14.82 24.58 6.02
N GLU A 571 15.86 24.54 5.18
CA GLU A 571 17.08 25.33 5.36
C GLU A 571 16.83 26.84 5.23
N ILE A 572 15.99 27.26 4.29
CA ILE A 572 15.59 28.68 4.13
C ILE A 572 14.84 29.16 5.37
N THR A 573 13.87 28.39 5.85
CA THR A 573 13.05 28.76 7.01
C THR A 573 13.88 28.85 8.30
N THR A 574 14.90 27.98 8.46
CA THR A 574 15.81 28.05 9.61
C THR A 574 16.79 29.23 9.53
N SER A 575 17.24 29.61 8.34
CA SER A 575 18.12 30.77 8.14
C SER A 575 17.39 32.09 8.37
N GLU A 576 16.12 32.22 7.98
CA GLU A 576 15.30 33.39 8.25
C GLU A 576 14.99 33.57 9.74
N ASN A 577 14.75 32.50 10.49
CA ASN A 577 14.54 32.53 11.93
C ASN A 577 15.80 32.88 12.75
N MET A 578 17.00 32.70 12.20
CA MET A 578 18.27 33.12 12.80
C MET A 578 18.65 34.57 12.45
N SER A 579 18.09 35.15 11.39
CA SER A 579 18.42 36.52 10.94
C SER A 579 17.53 37.61 11.53
N THR A 580 16.52 37.30 12.34
CA THR A 580 15.61 38.28 12.97
C THR A 580 16.07 38.80 14.34
N LYS A 581 17.39 38.72 14.65
CA LYS A 581 17.99 39.55 15.71
C LYS A 581 19.04 40.47 15.07
N ASP A 582 18.69 41.78 15.07
CA ASP A 582 19.45 42.96 14.68
C ASP A 582 19.63 43.21 13.17
N THR A 583 18.90 44.13 12.63
CA THR A 583 19.26 45.47 12.18
C THR A 583 18.24 46.04 11.19
N THR A 584 17.73 47.18 11.56
CA THR A 584 17.05 48.14 10.69
C THR A 584 18.03 48.68 9.63
N GLN A 585 17.68 48.57 8.32
CA GLN A 585 18.00 49.57 7.29
C GLN A 585 17.30 49.27 5.95
N GLU A 586 16.54 50.23 5.57
CA GLU A 586 16.08 50.82 4.31
C GLU A 586 16.02 50.06 2.98
N ASP A 587 14.86 50.25 2.37
CA ASP A 587 14.38 49.86 1.05
C ASP A 587 15.20 50.35 -0.14
N ALA A 588 15.36 49.48 -1.17
CA ALA A 588 15.49 49.91 -2.55
C ALA A 588 14.76 48.92 -3.49
N PRO A 589 14.00 49.42 -4.49
CA PRO A 589 13.06 48.59 -5.25
C PRO A 589 13.73 47.82 -6.40
N ILE A 590 13.41 46.54 -6.50
CA ILE A 590 13.79 45.69 -7.64
C ILE A 590 12.72 45.79 -8.73
N LYS A 591 13.12 46.32 -9.89
CA LYS A 591 12.30 46.42 -11.11
C LYS A 591 12.03 45.03 -11.71
N ASP A 592 10.76 44.70 -11.87
CA ASP A 592 10.26 43.63 -12.72
C ASP A 592 10.57 43.88 -14.20
N THR A 593 11.18 42.92 -14.86
CA THR A 593 11.11 42.76 -16.33
C THR A 593 10.61 41.36 -16.66
N LEU A 594 9.32 41.30 -16.96
CA LEU A 594 8.66 40.18 -17.61
C LEU A 594 9.09 40.09 -19.06
N ASN A 595 9.67 38.97 -19.49
CA ASN A 595 9.60 38.51 -20.87
C ASN A 595 9.09 37.07 -20.89
N GLY A 596 8.02 36.89 -21.68
CA GLY A 596 7.21 35.71 -21.75
C GLY A 596 7.95 34.50 -22.32
N ASN A 597 7.85 33.45 -21.58
CA ASN A 597 7.56 32.03 -21.92
C ASN A 597 7.79 31.23 -20.65
N GLY A 598 6.73 30.67 -20.16
CA GLY A 598 6.49 30.15 -18.84
C GLY A 598 7.35 28.99 -18.34
N LEU A 599 8.65 29.20 -18.13
CA LEU A 599 9.48 28.32 -17.31
C LEU A 599 10.32 29.22 -16.39
N LYS A 600 9.89 29.38 -15.14
CA LYS A 600 10.73 29.95 -14.09
C LYS A 600 11.83 28.92 -13.77
N VAL A 601 13.03 29.12 -14.31
CA VAL A 601 14.26 28.48 -13.82
C VAL A 601 14.66 29.22 -12.55
N PHE A 602 14.51 28.58 -11.40
CA PHE A 602 15.00 29.07 -10.13
C PHE A 602 16.52 28.86 -10.06
N GLY A 603 17.26 29.97 -10.01
CA GLY A 603 18.69 30.01 -9.73
C GLY A 603 19.55 29.62 -10.94
N LYS A 604 20.35 30.55 -11.45
CA LYS A 604 21.50 30.21 -12.29
C LYS A 604 22.48 29.42 -11.43
N ILE A 605 22.56 28.12 -11.64
CA ILE A 605 23.69 27.34 -11.18
C ILE A 605 24.90 27.92 -11.91
N ASP A 606 25.85 28.47 -11.17
CA ASP A 606 27.12 28.93 -11.70
C ASP A 606 27.94 27.69 -12.10
N LEU A 607 27.77 27.27 -13.34
CA LEU A 607 28.48 26.12 -13.93
C LEU A 607 29.98 26.33 -13.98
N SER A 608 30.49 27.58 -13.83
CA SER A 608 31.93 27.87 -13.84
C SER A 608 32.69 27.21 -12.68
N LYS A 609 31.99 26.92 -11.56
CA LYS A 609 32.53 26.15 -10.42
C LYS A 609 32.65 24.66 -10.67
N PHE A 610 32.05 24.17 -11.74
CA PHE A 610 32.03 22.76 -12.13
C PHE A 610 32.74 22.53 -13.47
N GLU A 611 33.45 23.52 -14.04
CA GLU A 611 34.30 23.31 -15.21
C GLU A 611 35.46 22.36 -14.82
N ARG A 612 35.28 21.09 -15.20
CA ARG A 612 36.43 20.19 -15.30
C ARG A 612 37.41 20.78 -16.33
N PRO A 613 38.71 20.76 -16.09
CA PRO A 613 39.67 21.20 -17.08
C PRO A 613 39.39 20.44 -18.37
N LYS A 614 39.08 21.15 -19.46
CA LYS A 614 38.95 20.59 -20.81
C LYS A 614 40.25 19.88 -21.13
N LYS A 615 40.26 18.55 -21.00
CA LYS A 615 41.26 17.75 -21.72
C LYS A 615 40.92 17.88 -23.19
N GLU A 616 41.81 18.48 -23.96
CA GLU A 616 41.74 18.46 -25.41
C GLU A 616 41.64 17.00 -25.85
N LEU A 617 40.51 16.65 -26.44
CA LEU A 617 40.27 15.38 -27.09
C LEU A 617 41.08 15.37 -28.38
N SER A 618 42.32 14.85 -28.32
CA SER A 618 42.99 14.42 -29.52
C SER A 618 42.19 13.27 -30.14
N ALA A 619 41.86 13.39 -31.41
CA ALA A 619 41.05 12.43 -32.16
C ALA A 619 41.81 11.11 -32.40
N THR A 620 42.01 10.33 -31.35
CA THR A 620 42.41 8.93 -31.41
C THR A 620 41.28 8.06 -30.86
N LYS A 621 40.94 7.00 -31.58
CA LYS A 621 39.89 6.04 -31.23
C LYS A 621 40.00 5.67 -29.74
N THR A 622 39.16 6.24 -28.90
CA THR A 622 39.11 5.94 -27.48
C THR A 622 38.33 4.63 -27.31
N ASN A 623 39.01 3.56 -26.95
CA ASN A 623 38.32 2.33 -26.54
C ASN A 623 37.69 2.56 -25.18
N TYR A 624 36.43 2.15 -25.05
CA TYR A 624 35.71 2.13 -23.79
C TYR A 624 35.63 0.67 -23.29
N TYR A 625 35.88 0.46 -22.00
CA TYR A 625 35.67 -0.82 -21.35
C TYR A 625 34.38 -0.78 -20.55
N LEU A 626 33.44 -1.61 -20.94
CA LEU A 626 32.23 -1.88 -20.17
C LEU A 626 32.51 -3.09 -19.28
N ILE A 627 32.44 -2.93 -17.95
CA ILE A 627 32.80 -3.99 -17.02
C ILE A 627 31.52 -4.58 -16.42
N ASP A 628 31.40 -5.89 -16.54
CA ASP A 628 30.30 -6.69 -15.99
C ASP A 628 30.61 -7.15 -14.55
N THR A 629 29.56 -7.49 -13.80
CA THR A 629 29.61 -7.95 -12.41
C THR A 629 30.52 -9.17 -12.24
N ASN A 630 30.47 -10.14 -13.15
CA ASN A 630 31.28 -11.34 -13.11
C ASN A 630 32.78 -11.05 -13.20
N VAL A 631 33.16 -9.98 -13.92
CA VAL A 631 34.56 -9.55 -14.04
C VAL A 631 35.06 -9.03 -12.69
N PHE A 632 34.24 -8.27 -11.94
CA PHE A 632 34.61 -7.82 -10.59
C PHE A 632 34.71 -8.96 -9.57
N VAL A 633 33.86 -9.98 -9.67
CA VAL A 633 33.90 -11.15 -8.81
C VAL A 633 35.18 -11.95 -9.06
N THR A 634 35.55 -12.14 -10.33
CA THR A 634 36.74 -12.93 -10.73
C THR A 634 38.05 -12.16 -10.55
N CYS A 635 38.03 -10.86 -10.82
CA CYS A 635 39.22 -10.00 -10.77
C CYS A 635 38.86 -8.66 -10.08
N PRO A 636 38.80 -8.62 -8.74
CA PRO A 636 38.35 -7.42 -7.98
C PRO A 636 39.18 -6.16 -8.22
N ASP A 637 40.40 -6.32 -8.70
CA ASP A 637 41.35 -5.24 -9.01
C ASP A 637 41.41 -4.86 -10.50
N ILE A 638 40.41 -5.31 -11.30
CA ILE A 638 40.36 -5.13 -12.76
C ILE A 638 40.58 -3.66 -13.20
N ILE A 639 39.95 -2.72 -12.49
CA ILE A 639 40.04 -1.29 -12.83
C ILE A 639 41.49 -0.78 -12.72
N SER A 640 42.26 -1.29 -11.77
CA SER A 640 43.67 -0.93 -11.60
C SER A 640 44.59 -1.51 -12.69
N LYS A 641 44.12 -2.55 -13.39
CA LYS A 641 44.83 -3.23 -14.45
C LYS A 641 44.55 -2.63 -15.85
N ILE A 642 43.50 -1.82 -15.98
CA ILE A 642 43.17 -1.13 -17.21
C ILE A 642 44.05 0.13 -17.33
N ASP A 643 44.71 0.30 -18.45
CA ASP A 643 45.55 1.47 -18.72
C ASP A 643 44.70 2.76 -18.60
N LYS A 644 45.24 3.75 -17.89
CA LYS A 644 44.59 5.04 -17.61
C LYS A 644 44.19 5.84 -18.86
N LYS A 645 44.70 5.49 -20.03
CA LYS A 645 44.31 6.10 -21.31
C LYS A 645 42.92 5.68 -21.79
N TYR A 646 42.35 4.59 -21.23
CA TYR A 646 41.02 4.08 -21.58
C TYR A 646 39.98 4.55 -20.58
N SER A 647 38.77 4.80 -21.06
CA SER A 647 37.62 5.10 -20.21
C SER A 647 36.93 3.84 -19.78
N VAL A 648 36.63 3.71 -18.47
CA VAL A 648 35.89 2.58 -17.90
C VAL A 648 34.48 3.04 -17.66
N ILE A 649 33.50 2.28 -18.20
CA ILE A 649 32.07 2.50 -17.99
C ILE A 649 31.56 1.37 -17.10
N LEU A 650 30.98 1.73 -15.96
CA LEU A 650 30.33 0.82 -15.04
C LEU A 650 28.82 1.06 -15.09
N PRO A 651 28.03 0.11 -15.59
CA PRO A 651 26.57 0.20 -15.52
C PRO A 651 26.09 0.24 -14.08
N ALA A 652 25.08 1.06 -13.79
CA ALA A 652 24.45 1.12 -12.45
C ALA A 652 24.02 -0.27 -11.96
N LYS A 653 23.58 -1.13 -12.87
CA LYS A 653 23.20 -2.52 -12.59
C LYS A 653 24.34 -3.35 -11.99
N VAL A 654 25.58 -3.12 -12.40
CA VAL A 654 26.78 -3.80 -11.86
C VAL A 654 26.98 -3.42 -10.38
N ALA A 655 26.77 -2.15 -10.03
CA ALA A 655 26.84 -1.71 -8.63
C ALA A 655 25.77 -2.38 -7.77
N ASP A 656 24.54 -2.45 -8.27
CA ASP A 656 23.42 -3.14 -7.59
C ASP A 656 23.68 -4.64 -7.39
N GLU A 657 24.25 -5.30 -8.39
CA GLU A 657 24.55 -6.74 -8.31
C GLU A 657 25.70 -7.02 -7.34
N LEU A 658 26.72 -6.18 -7.31
CA LEU A 658 27.82 -6.27 -6.36
C LEU A 658 27.33 -6.06 -4.92
N ASP A 659 26.38 -5.14 -4.70
CA ASP A 659 25.81 -4.91 -3.38
C ASP A 659 24.95 -6.10 -2.91
N LYS A 660 24.19 -6.69 -3.80
CA LYS A 660 23.44 -7.93 -3.52
C LYS A 660 24.35 -9.13 -3.20
N MET A 661 25.50 -9.22 -3.86
CA MET A 661 26.49 -10.29 -3.62
C MET A 661 27.28 -10.11 -2.31
N LYS A 662 27.32 -8.91 -1.75
CA LYS A 662 27.97 -8.59 -0.47
C LYS A 662 27.47 -9.46 0.71
N ILE A 663 26.24 -9.98 0.59
CA ILE A 663 25.57 -10.79 1.60
C ILE A 663 25.77 -12.29 1.35
N LYS A 664 26.16 -12.70 0.13
CA LYS A 664 26.40 -14.11 -0.20
C LYS A 664 27.79 -14.55 0.27
N LEU A 665 27.82 -15.73 0.85
CA LEU A 665 29.05 -16.43 1.23
C LEU A 665 29.44 -17.40 0.09
N ASP A 666 30.75 -17.60 -0.13
CA ASP A 666 31.23 -18.66 -1.00
C ASP A 666 31.04 -20.04 -0.32
N GLU A 667 31.34 -21.12 -1.05
CA GLU A 667 31.21 -22.51 -0.55
C GLU A 667 32.08 -22.79 0.71
N GLN A 668 33.04 -21.90 1.04
CA GLN A 668 33.90 -21.98 2.22
C GLN A 668 33.46 -21.00 3.33
N GLY A 669 32.33 -20.34 3.18
CA GLY A 669 31.82 -19.38 4.16
C GLY A 669 32.49 -18.01 4.15
N LYS A 670 33.24 -17.66 3.10
CA LYS A 670 33.86 -16.34 2.91
C LYS A 670 32.95 -15.42 2.09
N ARG A 671 32.92 -14.14 2.42
CA ARG A 671 32.16 -13.14 1.64
C ARG A 671 32.85 -12.91 0.29
N LEU A 672 32.17 -13.31 -0.79
CA LEU A 672 32.68 -13.32 -2.17
C LEU A 672 33.15 -11.95 -2.71
N THR A 673 32.71 -10.84 -2.14
CA THR A 673 32.86 -9.51 -2.78
C THR A 673 33.46 -8.43 -1.87
N GLN A 674 33.89 -8.76 -0.66
CA GLN A 674 34.38 -7.76 0.30
C GLN A 674 35.61 -6.98 -0.22
N LYS A 675 36.49 -7.63 -0.96
CA LYS A 675 37.66 -7.00 -1.60
C LYS A 675 37.27 -6.16 -2.84
N GLY A 676 36.40 -6.68 -3.67
CA GLY A 676 35.93 -5.98 -4.90
C GLY A 676 35.14 -4.72 -4.55
N TRP A 677 34.30 -4.78 -3.53
CA TRP A 677 33.52 -3.64 -3.08
C TRP A 677 34.36 -2.53 -2.47
N SER A 678 35.35 -2.87 -1.64
CA SER A 678 36.25 -1.87 -1.08
C SER A 678 37.05 -1.12 -2.15
N LEU A 679 37.49 -1.81 -3.19
CA LEU A 679 38.20 -1.20 -4.33
C LEU A 679 37.26 -0.38 -5.22
N PHE A 680 36.04 -0.82 -5.43
CA PHE A 680 34.99 -0.09 -6.15
C PHE A 680 34.62 1.22 -5.42
N TYR A 681 34.40 1.17 -4.10
CA TYR A 681 34.08 2.34 -3.27
C TYR A 681 35.22 3.36 -3.22
N ILE A 682 36.46 2.88 -3.15
CA ILE A 682 37.66 3.74 -3.21
C ILE A 682 37.75 4.41 -4.58
N TRP A 683 37.38 3.72 -5.66
CA TRP A 683 37.41 4.29 -7.00
C TRP A 683 36.29 5.32 -7.20
N CYS A 684 35.05 5.04 -6.78
CA CYS A 684 33.94 6.00 -6.85
C CYS A 684 34.20 7.30 -6.06
N ARG A 685 35.02 7.26 -5.02
CA ARG A 685 35.47 8.48 -4.30
C ARG A 685 36.59 9.25 -4.99
N ARG A 686 37.29 8.63 -5.95
CA ARG A 686 38.42 9.26 -6.67
C ARG A 686 38.03 9.77 -8.07
N VAL A 687 36.87 9.41 -8.60
CA VAL A 687 36.26 9.90 -9.85
C VAL A 687 35.22 10.95 -9.55
#